data_da8797d19f0fdf59c03e4a30b908d750
#
_entry.id   da8797d19f0fdf59c03e4a30b908d750
#
_cell.length_a   1.000
_cell.length_b   1.000
_cell.length_c   1.000
_cell.angle_alpha   90.00
_cell.angle_beta   90.00
_cell.angle_gamma   90.00
#
_symmetry.space_group_name_H-M   'P 1'
#
loop_
_entity.id
_entity.type
_entity.pdbx_description
1 polymer ?
#
loop_
_entity_poly.entity_id
_entity_poly.type
_entity_poly.pdbx_seq_one_letter_code
_entity_poly.pdbx_strand_id
1 'polypeptide(L)'
;MSSLYASVSAIATTAASSAGGASARDLGIAGGVSGFAIIVLLMGGLGHRSEMVTTLTWFERFSERVSGQPAWASLPCGLAIISLLTAVFGLYWDVSLHVDRGRDPGVFSNPSHIFILAGLYGIFAAGWFSICLSREERADRPGPTAIRITRDWYAPLGGLMMCGAGLFSLLGFPLDDFWHRLFGQDVTLWGPTHLMLIGGAAMTLVGIAIIQVEVRRAVRSSGLPDREYGWVRHLRHVWLPGGLLVGMSTFQGEFDWGVPQFQLIYHPMLIMLAAGVTLVAARVWLGPGRALGAVAFFIAMRGILALLVHDSLGQSLPHFPLYIAEALIVEGVAFVVAVKRPLLFGAVCGALIGTVGLAAEWGWTHVWMPIPWPREMLAETIVFGLAMAVAASLIGAWMGSRLGSERIPHSIPLRWAAVASSVAVAAMLAFPLFTQSGTDLSARVALRTVDAGPKRTAIATVTLSPRNGADHAKWLTATAWQGGGLITDRLRRVSEGVYETTRPVPLYGDWKTMIRLHKGNAILGLPIYAPADPAIPLPGVAAPPRFDRPFFSDHELLQREARTQAAWITWGAYLTVLVCTLGLLAMLAWGIHRIGVTAGRRRLPHPGVAGPPPPREPEPEPDPEFDTSLPEPVWPAHFPTYAGR
;
A
#
# COMPACT_ATOMS: atom_id res chain seq x y z
N MET A 1 20.06 -5.67 -36.44
CA MET A 1 19.80 -6.75 -35.47
C MET A 1 21.06 -7.29 -34.80
N SER A 2 22.15 -7.54 -35.50
CA SER A 2 23.41 -7.99 -34.91
C SER A 2 24.05 -7.00 -33.93
N SER A 3 23.95 -5.70 -34.18
CA SER A 3 24.47 -4.64 -33.30
C SER A 3 23.71 -4.53 -31.99
N LEU A 4 22.39 -4.74 -32.01
CA LEU A 4 21.56 -4.73 -30.79
C LEU A 4 21.85 -5.96 -29.90
N TYR A 5 22.05 -7.12 -30.52
CA TYR A 5 22.43 -8.36 -29.83
C TYR A 5 23.83 -8.26 -29.21
N ALA A 6 24.78 -7.65 -29.91
CA ALA A 6 26.12 -7.40 -29.40
C ALA A 6 26.10 -6.39 -28.22
N SER A 7 25.26 -5.35 -28.30
CA SER A 7 25.11 -4.36 -27.22
C SER A 7 24.43 -4.97 -26.01
N VAL A 8 23.40 -5.80 -26.18
CA VAL A 8 22.72 -6.50 -25.07
C VAL A 8 23.65 -7.55 -24.45
N SER A 9 24.44 -8.26 -25.25
CA SER A 9 25.41 -9.24 -24.76
C SER A 9 26.59 -8.57 -24.05
N ALA A 10 27.07 -7.41 -24.55
CA ALA A 10 28.09 -6.61 -23.87
C ALA A 10 27.61 -6.01 -22.55
N ILE A 11 26.35 -5.56 -22.49
CA ILE A 11 25.71 -5.11 -21.25
C ILE A 11 25.60 -6.28 -20.25
N ALA A 12 25.25 -7.47 -20.72
CA ALA A 12 25.16 -8.67 -19.87
C ALA A 12 26.54 -9.14 -19.36
N THR A 13 27.61 -9.00 -20.14
CA THR A 13 28.96 -9.42 -19.74
C THR A 13 29.68 -8.40 -18.87
N THR A 14 29.47 -7.10 -19.06
CA THR A 14 29.99 -6.05 -18.17
C THR A 14 29.21 -5.93 -16.86
N ALA A 15 27.97 -6.39 -16.79
CA ALA A 15 27.16 -6.42 -15.57
C ALA A 15 27.57 -7.54 -14.58
N ALA A 16 28.43 -8.47 -14.97
CA ALA A 16 28.82 -9.62 -14.13
C ALA A 16 29.71 -9.29 -12.92
N SER A 17 30.20 -8.06 -12.79
CA SER A 17 31.08 -7.62 -11.70
C SER A 17 30.51 -6.47 -10.87
N SER A 18 29.24 -6.10 -11.08
CA SER A 18 28.68 -4.99 -10.38
C SER A 18 28.09 -5.40 -9.03
N ALA A 19 28.40 -4.62 -8.03
CA ALA A 19 27.84 -4.69 -6.71
C ALA A 19 26.33 -4.96 -6.73
N GLY A 20 25.88 -6.06 -6.13
CA GLY A 20 24.49 -6.32 -5.82
C GLY A 20 23.61 -6.96 -6.92
N GLY A 21 24.14 -7.36 -8.08
CA GLY A 21 23.38 -8.14 -9.05
C GLY A 21 23.53 -9.65 -8.82
N ALA A 22 22.43 -10.42 -8.90
CA ALA A 22 22.50 -11.87 -8.93
C ALA A 22 23.33 -12.37 -10.12
N SER A 23 24.03 -13.50 -9.98
CA SER A 23 24.75 -14.09 -11.13
C SER A 23 23.74 -14.48 -12.23
N ALA A 24 24.19 -14.50 -13.49
CA ALA A 24 23.35 -14.96 -14.60
C ALA A 24 22.85 -16.41 -14.37
N ARG A 25 23.63 -17.22 -13.68
CA ARG A 25 23.25 -18.58 -13.27
C ARG A 25 22.11 -18.57 -12.26
N ASP A 26 22.19 -17.72 -11.23
CA ASP A 26 21.15 -17.61 -10.19
C ASP A 26 19.85 -17.09 -10.76
N LEU A 27 19.91 -16.11 -11.66
CA LEU A 27 18.75 -15.63 -12.41
C LEU A 27 18.14 -16.72 -13.29
N GLY A 28 18.97 -17.50 -13.97
CA GLY A 28 18.51 -18.63 -14.79
C GLY A 28 17.80 -19.68 -13.93
N ILE A 29 18.35 -20.00 -12.75
CA ILE A 29 17.73 -20.92 -11.78
C ILE A 29 16.43 -20.32 -11.24
N ALA A 30 16.45 -19.08 -10.78
CA ALA A 30 15.27 -18.39 -10.23
C ALA A 30 14.15 -18.28 -11.26
N GLY A 31 14.48 -17.85 -12.49
CA GLY A 31 13.53 -17.76 -13.58
C GLY A 31 12.96 -19.11 -14.00
N GLY A 32 13.81 -20.15 -14.04
CA GLY A 32 13.39 -21.52 -14.33
C GLY A 32 12.45 -22.10 -13.28
N VAL A 33 12.80 -21.97 -12.00
CA VAL A 33 11.97 -22.44 -10.87
C VAL A 33 10.65 -21.66 -10.83
N SER A 34 10.68 -20.34 -10.93
CA SER A 34 9.48 -19.50 -10.93
C SER A 34 8.59 -19.78 -12.15
N GLY A 35 9.18 -19.91 -13.34
CA GLY A 35 8.44 -20.26 -14.55
C GLY A 35 7.79 -21.64 -14.46
N PHE A 36 8.52 -22.64 -13.96
CA PHE A 36 7.98 -23.98 -13.71
C PHE A 36 6.83 -23.94 -12.69
N ALA A 37 7.00 -23.23 -11.58
CA ALA A 37 5.96 -23.08 -10.56
C ALA A 37 4.70 -22.40 -11.13
N ILE A 38 4.84 -21.37 -11.96
CA ILE A 38 3.72 -20.73 -12.65
C ILE A 38 3.02 -21.71 -13.60
N ILE A 39 3.77 -22.48 -14.40
CA ILE A 39 3.18 -23.48 -15.31
C ILE A 39 2.41 -24.53 -14.52
N VAL A 40 2.99 -25.06 -13.44
CA VAL A 40 2.30 -26.04 -12.56
C VAL A 40 1.03 -25.46 -11.97
N LEU A 41 1.07 -24.20 -11.50
CA LEU A 41 -0.09 -23.50 -10.98
C LEU A 41 -1.19 -23.35 -12.04
N LEU A 42 -0.84 -22.86 -13.24
CA LEU A 42 -1.78 -22.64 -14.33
C LEU A 42 -2.40 -23.96 -14.80
N MET A 43 -1.58 -24.97 -15.01
CA MET A 43 -2.04 -26.31 -15.45
C MET A 43 -2.83 -27.02 -14.35
N GLY A 44 -2.43 -26.89 -13.08
CA GLY A 44 -3.16 -27.45 -11.95
C GLY A 44 -4.56 -26.84 -11.79
N GLY A 45 -4.68 -25.53 -11.95
CA GLY A 45 -5.98 -24.84 -11.91
C GLY A 45 -6.89 -25.24 -13.09
N LEU A 46 -6.34 -25.29 -14.32
CA LEU A 46 -7.08 -25.76 -15.51
C LEU A 46 -7.47 -27.24 -15.39
N GLY A 47 -6.54 -28.10 -14.95
CA GLY A 47 -6.80 -29.52 -14.73
C GLY A 47 -7.88 -29.77 -13.68
N HIS A 48 -7.90 -28.95 -12.61
CA HIS A 48 -8.96 -29.03 -11.62
C HIS A 48 -10.31 -28.54 -12.17
N ARG A 49 -10.31 -27.47 -12.98
CA ARG A 49 -11.55 -26.99 -13.63
C ARG A 49 -12.12 -28.01 -14.61
N SER A 50 -11.26 -28.70 -15.37
CA SER A 50 -11.68 -29.76 -16.31
C SER A 50 -11.90 -31.12 -15.67
N GLU A 51 -11.87 -31.20 -14.32
CA GLU A 51 -12.06 -32.43 -13.53
C GLU A 51 -11.01 -33.53 -13.75
N MET A 52 -9.92 -33.20 -14.48
CA MET A 52 -8.79 -34.11 -14.67
C MET A 52 -7.96 -34.29 -13.39
N VAL A 53 -8.01 -33.30 -12.47
CA VAL A 53 -7.27 -33.29 -11.21
C VAL A 53 -8.20 -32.86 -10.08
N THR A 54 -8.20 -33.58 -8.96
CA THR A 54 -9.10 -33.34 -7.82
C THR A 54 -8.38 -32.76 -6.59
N THR A 55 -7.11 -32.39 -6.72
CA THR A 55 -6.25 -31.94 -5.59
C THR A 55 -6.81 -30.74 -4.82
N LEU A 56 -7.50 -29.80 -5.50
CA LEU A 56 -8.09 -28.64 -4.85
C LEU A 56 -9.41 -28.92 -4.14
N THR A 57 -10.08 -30.06 -4.40
CA THR A 57 -11.41 -30.36 -3.85
C THR A 57 -11.45 -30.36 -2.32
N TRP A 58 -10.37 -30.82 -1.68
CA TRP A 58 -10.30 -30.80 -0.22
C TRP A 58 -10.22 -29.35 0.31
N PHE A 59 -9.39 -28.51 -0.31
CA PHE A 59 -9.23 -27.09 0.06
C PHE A 59 -10.52 -26.30 -0.21
N GLU A 60 -11.23 -26.58 -1.31
CA GLU A 60 -12.54 -26.00 -1.60
C GLU A 60 -13.52 -26.29 -0.46
N ARG A 61 -13.73 -27.57 -0.16
CA ARG A 61 -14.65 -28.01 0.91
C ARG A 61 -14.25 -27.48 2.28
N PHE A 62 -12.96 -27.44 2.58
CA PHE A 62 -12.46 -26.90 3.82
C PHE A 62 -12.76 -25.40 3.93
N SER A 63 -12.43 -24.63 2.90
CA SER A 63 -12.65 -23.18 2.91
C SER A 63 -14.15 -22.81 2.96
N GLU A 64 -15.00 -23.55 2.26
CA GLU A 64 -16.46 -23.40 2.33
C GLU A 64 -17.00 -23.71 3.74
N ARG A 65 -16.52 -24.77 4.38
CA ARG A 65 -16.94 -25.13 5.75
C ARG A 65 -16.52 -24.09 6.78
N VAL A 66 -15.32 -23.55 6.67
CA VAL A 66 -14.78 -22.57 7.63
C VAL A 66 -15.42 -21.20 7.46
N SER A 67 -15.70 -20.77 6.23
CA SER A 67 -16.19 -19.42 5.94
C SER A 67 -17.68 -19.31 5.71
N GLY A 68 -18.32 -20.38 5.25
CA GLY A 68 -19.69 -20.37 4.74
C GLY A 68 -19.84 -19.66 3.39
N GLN A 69 -18.74 -19.30 2.73
CA GLN A 69 -18.73 -18.64 1.43
C GLN A 69 -18.43 -19.66 0.31
N PRO A 70 -18.83 -19.38 -0.96
CA PRO A 70 -18.49 -20.22 -2.11
C PRO A 70 -16.98 -20.38 -2.29
N ALA A 71 -16.53 -21.56 -2.74
CA ALA A 71 -15.11 -21.90 -2.90
C ALA A 71 -14.34 -20.93 -3.80
N TRP A 72 -14.98 -20.43 -4.89
CA TRP A 72 -14.36 -19.45 -5.79
C TRP A 72 -14.03 -18.11 -5.14
N ALA A 73 -14.52 -17.87 -3.93
CA ALA A 73 -14.21 -16.69 -3.13
C ALA A 73 -13.48 -17.03 -1.83
N SER A 74 -13.92 -18.06 -1.10
CA SER A 74 -13.39 -18.38 0.23
C SER A 74 -11.93 -18.83 0.19
N LEU A 75 -11.58 -19.78 -0.66
CA LEU A 75 -10.22 -20.28 -0.81
C LEU A 75 -9.25 -19.18 -1.31
N PRO A 76 -9.58 -18.46 -2.40
CA PRO A 76 -8.74 -17.36 -2.87
C PRO A 76 -8.54 -16.26 -1.84
N CYS A 77 -9.59 -15.83 -1.15
CA CYS A 77 -9.46 -14.79 -0.12
C CYS A 77 -8.58 -15.26 1.05
N GLY A 78 -8.74 -16.49 1.51
CA GLY A 78 -7.90 -17.07 2.56
C GLY A 78 -6.42 -17.15 2.15
N LEU A 79 -6.16 -17.65 0.95
CA LEU A 79 -4.79 -17.71 0.38
C LEU A 79 -4.18 -16.31 0.23
N ALA A 80 -4.94 -15.34 -0.30
CA ALA A 80 -4.46 -13.97 -0.48
C ALA A 80 -4.12 -13.30 0.86
N ILE A 81 -4.90 -13.54 1.92
CA ILE A 81 -4.60 -13.01 3.27
C ILE A 81 -3.26 -13.54 3.77
N ILE A 82 -3.07 -14.87 3.76
CA ILE A 82 -1.83 -15.50 4.23
C ILE A 82 -0.66 -14.98 3.40
N SER A 83 -0.83 -14.88 2.09
CA SER A 83 0.19 -14.39 1.17
C SER A 83 0.56 -12.93 1.42
N LEU A 84 -0.42 -12.06 1.66
CA LEU A 84 -0.19 -10.65 2.00
C LEU A 84 0.53 -10.50 3.34
N LEU A 85 0.16 -11.30 4.36
CA LEU A 85 0.85 -11.31 5.65
C LEU A 85 2.31 -11.76 5.50
N THR A 86 2.55 -12.79 4.67
CA THR A 86 3.89 -13.29 4.37
C THR A 86 4.72 -12.23 3.63
N ALA A 87 4.15 -11.58 2.60
CA ALA A 87 4.83 -10.55 1.82
C ALA A 87 5.17 -9.32 2.66
N VAL A 88 4.23 -8.83 3.49
CA VAL A 88 4.47 -7.63 4.31
C VAL A 88 5.50 -7.89 5.39
N PHE A 89 5.51 -9.08 6.01
CA PHE A 89 6.57 -9.47 6.94
C PHE A 89 7.93 -9.49 6.25
N GLY A 90 8.02 -10.15 5.08
CA GLY A 90 9.24 -10.17 4.27
C GLY A 90 9.73 -8.77 3.94
N LEU A 91 8.85 -7.88 3.51
CA LEU A 91 9.18 -6.50 3.14
C LEU A 91 9.75 -5.69 4.33
N TYR A 92 9.09 -5.73 5.50
CA TYR A 92 9.58 -4.98 6.68
C TYR A 92 10.91 -5.52 7.19
N TRP A 93 11.12 -6.83 7.12
CA TRP A 93 12.40 -7.44 7.44
C TRP A 93 13.48 -7.04 6.43
N ASP A 94 13.16 -7.05 5.16
CA ASP A 94 14.06 -6.70 4.06
C ASP A 94 14.58 -5.27 4.17
N VAL A 95 13.67 -4.31 4.33
CA VAL A 95 14.04 -2.89 4.51
C VAL A 95 14.96 -2.71 5.72
N SER A 96 14.65 -3.34 6.85
CA SER A 96 15.51 -3.26 8.04
C SER A 96 16.88 -3.88 7.80
N LEU A 97 16.98 -5.00 7.06
CA LEU A 97 18.25 -5.62 6.69
C LEU A 97 19.10 -4.69 5.81
N HIS A 98 18.48 -4.05 4.81
CA HIS A 98 19.17 -3.10 3.94
C HIS A 98 19.68 -1.86 4.70
N VAL A 99 18.88 -1.36 5.65
CA VAL A 99 19.27 -0.25 6.52
C VAL A 99 20.45 -0.64 7.42
N ASP A 100 20.45 -1.87 7.94
CA ASP A 100 21.44 -2.32 8.94
C ASP A 100 22.71 -2.90 8.31
N ARG A 101 22.61 -3.57 7.14
CA ARG A 101 23.70 -4.36 6.55
C ARG A 101 24.09 -3.94 5.13
N GLY A 102 23.23 -3.19 4.45
CA GLY A 102 23.47 -2.74 3.07
C GLY A 102 23.03 -3.74 2.01
N ARG A 103 23.85 -3.88 0.97
CA ARG A 103 23.55 -4.66 -0.22
C ARG A 103 23.36 -6.15 0.03
N ASP A 104 22.49 -6.75 -0.78
CA ASP A 104 22.38 -8.19 -0.87
C ASP A 104 23.49 -8.78 -1.74
N PRO A 105 24.13 -9.88 -1.28
CA PRO A 105 25.08 -10.60 -2.08
C PRO A 105 24.43 -11.40 -3.23
N GLY A 106 23.11 -11.47 -3.29
CA GLY A 106 22.34 -12.14 -4.35
C GLY A 106 20.86 -12.28 -3.99
N VAL A 107 20.00 -12.49 -5.00
CA VAL A 107 18.53 -12.53 -4.87
C VAL A 107 18.02 -13.49 -3.79
N PHE A 108 18.67 -14.66 -3.63
CA PHE A 108 18.31 -15.67 -2.63
C PHE A 108 19.19 -15.67 -1.38
N SER A 109 20.18 -14.79 -1.31
CA SER A 109 21.06 -14.69 -0.16
C SER A 109 20.40 -13.97 1.02
N ASN A 110 19.37 -13.16 0.72
CA ASN A 110 18.57 -12.51 1.71
C ASN A 110 17.32 -13.36 2.01
N PRO A 111 17.15 -13.87 3.24
CA PRO A 111 16.01 -14.71 3.58
C PRO A 111 14.66 -13.99 3.49
N SER A 112 14.62 -12.67 3.63
CA SER A 112 13.39 -11.85 3.50
C SER A 112 12.79 -11.93 2.10
N HIS A 113 13.62 -12.02 1.06
CA HIS A 113 13.18 -12.16 -0.33
C HIS A 113 12.35 -13.43 -0.56
N ILE A 114 12.63 -14.52 0.15
CA ILE A 114 11.83 -15.76 0.06
C ILE A 114 10.40 -15.50 0.53
N PHE A 115 10.20 -14.75 1.61
CA PHE A 115 8.88 -14.38 2.11
C PHE A 115 8.15 -13.43 1.15
N ILE A 116 8.85 -12.45 0.60
CA ILE A 116 8.29 -11.54 -0.41
C ILE A 116 7.83 -12.35 -1.62
N LEU A 117 8.69 -13.16 -2.22
CA LEU A 117 8.37 -13.97 -3.40
C LEU A 117 7.24 -14.96 -3.15
N ALA A 118 7.28 -15.69 -2.03
CA ALA A 118 6.22 -16.62 -1.67
C ALA A 118 4.87 -15.91 -1.51
N GLY A 119 4.87 -14.73 -0.89
CA GLY A 119 3.68 -13.92 -0.76
C GLY A 119 3.15 -13.42 -2.10
N LEU A 120 4.00 -12.84 -2.97
CA LEU A 120 3.59 -12.36 -4.28
C LEU A 120 3.08 -13.48 -5.20
N TYR A 121 3.76 -14.63 -5.19
CA TYR A 121 3.31 -15.82 -5.90
C TYR A 121 1.94 -16.30 -5.39
N GLY A 122 1.76 -16.34 -4.07
CA GLY A 122 0.51 -16.75 -3.45
C GLY A 122 -0.66 -15.79 -3.76
N ILE A 123 -0.41 -14.48 -3.89
CA ILE A 123 -1.42 -13.49 -4.33
C ILE A 123 -1.85 -13.78 -5.77
N PHE A 124 -0.91 -14.02 -6.68
CA PHE A 124 -1.21 -14.39 -8.07
C PHE A 124 -2.00 -15.71 -8.12
N ALA A 125 -1.56 -16.72 -7.37
CA ALA A 125 -2.23 -18.01 -7.26
C ALA A 125 -3.67 -17.88 -6.73
N ALA A 126 -3.90 -17.02 -5.75
CA ALA A 126 -5.23 -16.74 -5.22
C ALA A 126 -6.17 -16.17 -6.30
N GLY A 127 -5.70 -15.18 -7.07
CA GLY A 127 -6.46 -14.65 -8.21
C GLY A 127 -6.78 -15.71 -9.25
N TRP A 128 -5.80 -16.53 -9.61
CA TRP A 128 -5.98 -17.62 -10.55
C TRP A 128 -6.97 -18.70 -10.06
N PHE A 129 -6.89 -19.10 -8.80
CA PHE A 129 -7.86 -20.05 -8.24
C PHE A 129 -9.27 -19.46 -8.21
N SER A 130 -9.44 -18.16 -7.92
CA SER A 130 -10.76 -17.54 -8.02
C SER A 130 -11.38 -17.70 -9.42
N ILE A 131 -10.56 -17.56 -10.46
CA ILE A 131 -10.97 -17.70 -11.86
C ILE A 131 -11.30 -19.17 -12.19
N CYS A 132 -10.47 -20.12 -11.75
CA CYS A 132 -10.64 -21.56 -12.06
C CYS A 132 -11.81 -22.21 -11.30
N LEU A 133 -12.04 -21.81 -10.05
CA LEU A 133 -13.08 -22.41 -9.18
C LEU A 133 -14.49 -21.86 -9.44
N SER A 134 -14.63 -20.84 -10.26
CA SER A 134 -15.95 -20.32 -10.65
C SER A 134 -16.59 -21.23 -11.70
N ARG A 135 -17.64 -21.97 -11.32
CA ARG A 135 -18.36 -22.92 -12.17
C ARG A 135 -19.78 -22.44 -12.47
N GLU A 136 -20.20 -22.54 -13.73
CA GLU A 136 -21.51 -22.10 -14.20
C GLU A 136 -22.67 -22.91 -13.63
N GLU A 137 -22.43 -24.20 -13.37
CA GLU A 137 -23.45 -25.15 -12.89
C GLU A 137 -23.85 -24.92 -11.44
N ARG A 138 -23.03 -24.18 -10.69
CA ARG A 138 -23.31 -23.89 -9.27
C ARG A 138 -24.38 -22.80 -9.13
N ALA A 139 -25.29 -22.99 -8.21
CA ALA A 139 -26.32 -22.02 -7.87
C ALA A 139 -25.72 -20.70 -7.34
N ASP A 140 -24.59 -20.78 -6.63
CA ASP A 140 -23.84 -19.67 -6.04
C ASP A 140 -22.75 -19.09 -6.97
N ARG A 141 -22.81 -19.33 -8.26
CA ARG A 141 -21.90 -18.84 -9.28
C ARG A 141 -21.79 -17.30 -9.28
N PRO A 142 -20.66 -16.73 -9.79
CA PRO A 142 -20.52 -15.28 -9.92
C PRO A 142 -21.67 -14.62 -10.66
N GLY A 143 -22.05 -13.43 -10.21
CA GLY A 143 -23.20 -12.70 -10.73
C GLY A 143 -22.91 -11.92 -12.02
N PRO A 144 -23.73 -10.89 -12.35
CA PRO A 144 -23.64 -10.12 -13.59
C PRO A 144 -22.34 -9.32 -13.78
N THR A 145 -21.52 -9.21 -12.76
CA THR A 145 -20.20 -8.56 -12.82
C THR A 145 -19.15 -9.42 -13.48
N ALA A 146 -19.33 -10.75 -13.45
CA ALA A 146 -18.37 -11.69 -14.00
C ALA A 146 -18.03 -11.41 -15.46
N ILE A 147 -16.80 -11.71 -15.83
CA ILE A 147 -16.28 -11.52 -17.18
C ILE A 147 -16.28 -12.86 -17.90
N ARG A 148 -16.87 -12.89 -19.08
CA ARG A 148 -16.88 -14.08 -19.92
C ARG A 148 -15.49 -14.31 -20.53
N ILE A 149 -14.88 -15.47 -20.25
CA ILE A 149 -13.60 -15.91 -20.83
C ILE A 149 -13.85 -16.80 -22.04
N THR A 150 -14.71 -17.80 -21.89
CA THR A 150 -15.18 -18.66 -22.99
C THR A 150 -16.71 -18.75 -22.99
N ARG A 151 -17.28 -19.63 -23.84
CA ARG A 151 -18.75 -19.84 -23.89
C ARG A 151 -19.31 -20.21 -22.51
N ASP A 152 -18.60 -21.07 -21.79
CA ASP A 152 -19.06 -21.69 -20.54
C ASP A 152 -18.15 -21.37 -19.34
N TRP A 153 -17.39 -20.27 -19.44
CA TRP A 153 -16.47 -19.85 -18.39
C TRP A 153 -16.58 -18.36 -18.12
N TYR A 154 -17.04 -18.02 -16.92
CA TYR A 154 -17.16 -16.66 -16.42
C TYR A 154 -16.30 -16.48 -15.17
N ALA A 155 -15.30 -15.63 -15.26
CA ALA A 155 -14.41 -15.31 -14.15
C ALA A 155 -15.02 -14.24 -13.23
N PRO A 156 -14.91 -14.37 -11.91
CA PRO A 156 -15.23 -13.29 -10.98
C PRO A 156 -14.40 -12.05 -11.30
N LEU A 157 -15.03 -10.88 -11.30
CA LEU A 157 -14.32 -9.62 -11.57
C LEU A 157 -13.20 -9.38 -10.56
N GLY A 158 -13.49 -9.60 -9.26
CA GLY A 158 -12.48 -9.46 -8.21
C GLY A 158 -11.34 -10.46 -8.34
N GLY A 159 -11.60 -11.69 -8.81
CA GLY A 159 -10.57 -12.70 -9.11
C GLY A 159 -9.62 -12.24 -10.20
N LEU A 160 -10.16 -11.66 -11.29
CA LEU A 160 -9.34 -11.07 -12.36
C LEU A 160 -8.51 -9.88 -11.86
N MET A 161 -9.08 -9.03 -10.99
CA MET A 161 -8.35 -7.91 -10.38
C MET A 161 -7.19 -8.41 -9.50
N MET A 162 -7.43 -9.43 -8.68
CA MET A 162 -6.39 -10.06 -7.85
C MET A 162 -5.29 -10.69 -8.70
N CYS A 163 -5.66 -11.41 -9.74
CA CYS A 163 -4.70 -12.04 -10.66
C CYS A 163 -3.85 -10.98 -11.37
N GLY A 164 -4.46 -9.91 -11.86
CA GLY A 164 -3.76 -8.80 -12.51
C GLY A 164 -2.83 -8.04 -11.56
N ALA A 165 -3.29 -7.72 -10.35
CA ALA A 165 -2.48 -7.05 -9.33
C ALA A 165 -1.32 -7.94 -8.84
N GLY A 166 -1.59 -9.25 -8.63
CA GLY A 166 -0.58 -10.22 -8.26
C GLY A 166 0.47 -10.42 -9.35
N LEU A 167 0.06 -10.50 -10.62
CA LEU A 167 0.99 -10.58 -11.75
C LEU A 167 1.85 -9.31 -11.86
N PHE A 168 1.25 -8.14 -11.73
CA PHE A 168 1.97 -6.87 -11.75
C PHE A 168 3.03 -6.81 -10.64
N SER A 169 2.67 -7.22 -9.43
CA SER A 169 3.58 -7.27 -8.30
C SER A 169 4.69 -8.32 -8.52
N LEU A 170 4.34 -9.52 -8.96
CA LEU A 170 5.30 -10.60 -9.20
C LEU A 170 6.30 -10.26 -10.30
N LEU A 171 5.87 -9.56 -11.37
CA LEU A 171 6.76 -9.07 -12.43
C LEU A 171 7.70 -7.97 -11.94
N GLY A 172 7.33 -7.23 -10.91
CA GLY A 172 8.20 -6.22 -10.27
C GLY A 172 9.53 -6.83 -9.83
N PHE A 173 9.54 -8.06 -9.32
CA PHE A 173 10.74 -8.69 -8.78
C PHE A 173 11.86 -8.94 -9.82
N PRO A 174 11.64 -9.62 -10.96
CA PRO A 174 12.68 -9.74 -12.00
C PRO A 174 13.01 -8.40 -12.66
N LEU A 175 12.06 -7.47 -12.73
CA LEU A 175 12.33 -6.12 -13.26
C LEU A 175 13.21 -5.33 -12.31
N ASP A 176 13.14 -5.59 -11.01
CA ASP A 176 13.98 -5.00 -9.99
C ASP A 176 15.45 -5.39 -10.14
N ASP A 177 15.75 -6.68 -10.30
CA ASP A 177 17.11 -7.14 -10.60
C ASP A 177 17.64 -6.51 -11.90
N PHE A 178 16.80 -6.43 -12.93
CA PHE A 178 17.17 -5.77 -14.18
C PHE A 178 17.41 -4.26 -14.01
N TRP A 179 16.60 -3.59 -13.17
CA TRP A 179 16.76 -2.20 -12.80
C TRP A 179 18.10 -1.95 -12.09
N HIS A 180 18.42 -2.77 -11.10
CA HIS A 180 19.69 -2.70 -10.39
C HIS A 180 20.92 -2.91 -11.28
N ARG A 181 20.80 -3.76 -12.31
CA ARG A 181 21.88 -3.95 -13.29
C ARG A 181 22.10 -2.73 -14.17
N LEU A 182 21.04 -2.04 -14.54
CA LEU A 182 21.12 -0.84 -15.39
C LEU A 182 21.55 0.39 -14.60
N PHE A 183 20.90 0.65 -13.49
CA PHE A 183 20.98 1.92 -12.76
C PHE A 183 21.79 1.84 -11.46
N GLY A 184 22.27 0.66 -11.08
CA GLY A 184 22.87 0.39 -9.78
C GLY A 184 21.81 0.03 -8.75
N GLN A 185 22.23 -0.59 -7.65
CA GLN A 185 21.32 -0.93 -6.57
C GLN A 185 20.83 0.34 -5.91
N ASP A 186 19.54 0.58 -5.93
CA ASP A 186 18.90 1.63 -5.16
C ASP A 186 18.47 1.08 -3.79
N VAL A 187 18.62 1.88 -2.76
CA VAL A 187 18.21 1.55 -1.39
C VAL A 187 16.93 2.31 -1.00
N THR A 188 16.19 2.83 -1.99
CA THR A 188 14.94 3.55 -1.78
C THR A 188 13.73 2.64 -1.95
N LEU A 189 12.72 2.76 -1.09
CA LEU A 189 11.41 2.13 -1.31
C LEU A 189 10.65 2.71 -2.50
N TRP A 190 11.07 3.87 -2.99
CA TRP A 190 10.43 4.58 -4.10
C TRP A 190 11.10 4.28 -5.45
N GLY A 191 11.96 3.28 -5.50
CA GLY A 191 12.40 2.70 -6.78
C GLY A 191 11.17 2.30 -7.61
N PRO A 192 11.15 2.55 -8.94
CA PRO A 192 9.97 2.27 -9.76
C PRO A 192 9.51 0.81 -9.69
N THR A 193 10.43 -0.12 -9.60
CA THR A 193 10.18 -1.56 -9.46
C THR A 193 9.69 -1.93 -8.07
N HIS A 194 10.22 -1.31 -7.01
CA HIS A 194 9.71 -1.44 -5.65
C HIS A 194 8.25 -0.94 -5.54
N LEU A 195 7.91 0.17 -6.21
CA LEU A 195 6.52 0.64 -6.27
C LEU A 195 5.60 -0.36 -6.98
N MET A 196 6.09 -1.12 -7.96
CA MET A 196 5.33 -2.22 -8.57
C MET A 196 5.07 -3.36 -7.56
N LEU A 197 6.09 -3.78 -6.82
CA LEU A 197 5.98 -4.83 -5.80
C LEU A 197 4.94 -4.46 -4.74
N ILE A 198 5.14 -3.31 -4.10
CA ILE A 198 4.30 -2.81 -2.99
C ILE A 198 2.90 -2.46 -3.48
N GLY A 199 2.81 -1.71 -4.58
CA GLY A 199 1.53 -1.24 -5.14
C GLY A 199 0.65 -2.39 -5.61
N GLY A 200 1.20 -3.37 -6.31
CA GLY A 200 0.45 -4.54 -6.76
C GLY A 200 -0.06 -5.38 -5.59
N ALA A 201 0.80 -5.65 -4.59
CA ALA A 201 0.40 -6.37 -3.38
C ALA A 201 -0.71 -5.62 -2.63
N ALA A 202 -0.56 -4.32 -2.37
CA ALA A 202 -1.56 -3.51 -1.67
C ALA A 202 -2.89 -3.44 -2.43
N MET A 203 -2.85 -3.30 -3.75
CA MET A 203 -4.06 -3.18 -4.59
C MET A 203 -4.82 -4.50 -4.75
N THR A 204 -4.21 -5.64 -4.44
CA THR A 204 -4.91 -6.94 -4.35
C THR A 204 -6.10 -6.88 -3.39
N LEU A 205 -6.02 -6.08 -2.33
CA LEU A 205 -7.11 -5.86 -1.38
C LEU A 205 -8.37 -5.24 -2.02
N VAL A 206 -8.21 -4.45 -3.06
CA VAL A 206 -9.34 -3.94 -3.87
C VAL A 206 -10.02 -5.10 -4.61
N GLY A 207 -9.25 -6.03 -5.18
CA GLY A 207 -9.77 -7.24 -5.80
C GLY A 207 -10.57 -8.09 -4.80
N ILE A 208 -10.04 -8.30 -3.60
CA ILE A 208 -10.74 -9.01 -2.51
C ILE A 208 -12.04 -8.27 -2.13
N ALA A 209 -12.02 -6.94 -2.03
CA ALA A 209 -13.21 -6.14 -1.76
C ALA A 209 -14.30 -6.36 -2.81
N ILE A 210 -13.93 -6.40 -4.09
CA ILE A 210 -14.85 -6.67 -5.21
C ILE A 210 -15.41 -8.10 -5.12
N ILE A 211 -14.57 -9.12 -4.87
CA ILE A 211 -15.03 -10.51 -4.65
C ILE A 211 -16.09 -10.55 -3.55
N GLN A 212 -15.88 -9.87 -2.44
CA GLN A 212 -16.82 -9.87 -1.33
C GLN A 212 -18.17 -9.21 -1.68
N VAL A 213 -18.19 -8.24 -2.60
CA VAL A 213 -19.44 -7.71 -3.15
C VAL A 213 -20.09 -8.74 -4.09
N GLU A 214 -19.32 -9.40 -4.94
CA GLU A 214 -19.81 -10.44 -5.87
C GLU A 214 -20.44 -11.61 -5.12
N VAL A 215 -19.79 -12.11 -4.05
CA VAL A 215 -20.35 -13.18 -3.19
C VAL A 215 -21.71 -12.79 -2.63
N ARG A 216 -21.82 -11.61 -2.01
CA ARG A 216 -23.10 -11.16 -1.44
C ARG A 216 -24.20 -11.10 -2.49
N ARG A 217 -23.88 -10.65 -3.70
CA ARG A 217 -24.85 -10.60 -4.81
C ARG A 217 -25.20 -12.00 -5.32
N ALA A 218 -24.21 -12.88 -5.42
CA ALA A 218 -24.41 -14.25 -5.85
C ALA A 218 -25.34 -15.01 -4.89
N VAL A 219 -25.08 -14.94 -3.59
CA VAL A 219 -25.92 -15.59 -2.55
C VAL A 219 -27.36 -15.03 -2.58
N ARG A 220 -27.53 -13.70 -2.65
CA ARG A 220 -28.88 -13.11 -2.72
C ARG A 220 -29.65 -13.48 -3.98
N SER A 221 -28.97 -13.58 -5.11
CA SER A 221 -29.63 -13.90 -6.38
C SER A 221 -29.90 -15.39 -6.59
N SER A 222 -29.25 -16.27 -5.83
CA SER A 222 -29.45 -17.72 -5.88
C SER A 222 -30.65 -18.18 -5.05
N GLY A 223 -31.19 -17.32 -4.17
CA GLY A 223 -32.20 -17.72 -3.17
C GLY A 223 -31.68 -18.63 -2.08
N LEU A 224 -30.38 -18.94 -2.07
CA LEU A 224 -29.75 -19.75 -1.02
C LEU A 224 -29.64 -18.94 0.28
N PRO A 225 -29.74 -19.60 1.45
CA PRO A 225 -29.52 -18.94 2.72
C PRO A 225 -28.08 -18.43 2.80
N ASP A 226 -27.91 -17.26 3.43
CA ASP A 226 -26.58 -16.73 3.77
C ASP A 226 -25.96 -17.64 4.85
N ARG A 227 -24.94 -18.39 4.46
CA ARG A 227 -24.23 -19.34 5.32
C ARG A 227 -22.95 -18.75 5.93
N GLU A 228 -22.63 -17.50 5.60
CA GLU A 228 -21.44 -16.87 6.14
C GLU A 228 -21.53 -16.74 7.67
N TYR A 229 -20.54 -17.28 8.37
CA TYR A 229 -20.47 -17.16 9.82
C TYR A 229 -20.28 -15.70 10.27
N GLY A 230 -21.01 -15.30 11.31
CA GLY A 230 -20.97 -13.92 11.81
C GLY A 230 -19.57 -13.46 12.20
N TRP A 231 -18.75 -14.31 12.82
CA TRP A 231 -17.38 -14.01 13.19
C TRP A 231 -16.47 -13.78 11.97
N VAL A 232 -16.64 -14.57 10.90
CA VAL A 232 -15.91 -14.41 9.63
C VAL A 232 -16.25 -13.05 9.02
N ARG A 233 -17.52 -12.69 9.01
CA ARG A 233 -17.99 -11.39 8.52
C ARG A 233 -17.41 -10.24 9.33
N HIS A 234 -17.41 -10.32 10.66
CA HIS A 234 -16.84 -9.30 11.52
C HIS A 234 -15.33 -9.15 11.31
N LEU A 235 -14.61 -10.26 11.30
CA LEU A 235 -13.17 -10.29 11.06
C LEU A 235 -12.84 -9.65 9.70
N ARG A 236 -13.54 -10.04 8.64
CA ARG A 236 -13.37 -9.48 7.30
C ARG A 236 -13.62 -7.96 7.27
N HIS A 237 -14.63 -7.47 7.97
CA HIS A 237 -14.94 -6.04 8.02
C HIS A 237 -13.89 -5.22 8.79
N VAL A 238 -12.97 -5.86 9.48
CA VAL A 238 -11.85 -5.24 10.21
C VAL A 238 -10.55 -5.38 9.42
N TRP A 239 -10.19 -6.61 9.04
CA TRP A 239 -8.88 -6.85 8.42
C TRP A 239 -8.78 -6.32 6.98
N LEU A 240 -9.87 -6.31 6.22
CA LEU A 240 -9.81 -5.85 4.84
C LEU A 240 -9.53 -4.34 4.72
N PRO A 241 -10.27 -3.44 5.39
CA PRO A 241 -9.90 -2.03 5.40
C PRO A 241 -8.60 -1.77 6.19
N GLY A 242 -8.34 -2.50 7.27
CA GLY A 242 -7.09 -2.39 8.01
C GLY A 242 -5.88 -2.81 7.20
N GLY A 243 -5.98 -3.89 6.42
CA GLY A 243 -4.96 -4.31 5.47
C GLY A 243 -4.71 -3.27 4.38
N LEU A 244 -5.78 -2.64 3.86
CA LEU A 244 -5.63 -1.54 2.89
C LEU A 244 -4.90 -0.35 3.52
N LEU A 245 -5.17 -0.03 4.79
CA LEU A 245 -4.45 1.02 5.52
C LEU A 245 -2.98 0.65 5.69
N VAL A 246 -2.65 -0.61 6.03
CA VAL A 246 -1.26 -1.10 6.07
C VAL A 246 -0.58 -0.95 4.71
N GLY A 247 -1.23 -1.42 3.63
CA GLY A 247 -0.67 -1.33 2.28
C GLY A 247 -0.44 0.12 1.81
N MET A 248 -1.39 1.02 2.07
CA MET A 248 -1.25 2.45 1.74
C MET A 248 -0.16 3.12 2.59
N SER A 249 -0.03 2.76 3.88
CA SER A 249 0.98 3.33 4.77
C SER A 249 2.40 2.80 4.49
N THR A 250 2.56 1.70 3.77
CA THR A 250 3.88 1.16 3.42
C THR A 250 4.68 2.13 2.53
N PHE A 251 4.01 2.96 1.74
CA PHE A 251 4.67 3.97 0.91
C PHE A 251 5.42 5.05 1.70
N GLN A 252 5.17 5.21 2.99
CA GLN A 252 5.89 6.14 3.86
C GLN A 252 7.08 5.49 4.60
N GLY A 253 7.42 4.23 4.30
CA GLY A 253 8.38 3.44 5.05
C GLY A 253 9.73 4.12 5.29
N GLU A 254 10.29 4.86 4.35
CA GLU A 254 11.56 5.58 4.57
C GLU A 254 11.50 6.57 5.74
N PHE A 255 10.33 7.18 5.98
CA PHE A 255 10.11 8.02 7.15
C PHE A 255 9.96 7.20 8.43
N ASP A 256 9.43 5.98 8.31
CA ASP A 256 9.27 5.05 9.45
C ASP A 256 10.61 4.60 10.03
N TRP A 257 11.65 4.44 9.19
CA TRP A 257 13.02 4.17 9.66
C TRP A 257 13.85 5.43 9.90
N GLY A 258 13.40 6.61 9.45
CA GLY A 258 14.11 7.87 9.65
C GLY A 258 15.29 8.09 8.70
N VAL A 259 15.27 7.47 7.53
CA VAL A 259 16.24 7.68 6.44
C VAL A 259 15.55 8.07 5.13
N PRO A 260 14.62 9.05 5.14
CA PRO A 260 13.93 9.42 3.92
C PRO A 260 14.91 10.00 2.90
N GLN A 261 14.75 9.61 1.64
CA GLN A 261 15.50 10.12 0.51
C GLN A 261 14.72 11.20 -0.27
N PHE A 262 13.52 11.53 0.23
CA PHE A 262 12.60 12.50 -0.34
C PHE A 262 12.27 13.62 0.64
N GLN A 263 11.70 14.70 0.12
CA GLN A 263 11.30 15.84 0.95
C GLN A 263 10.31 15.43 2.04
N LEU A 264 10.49 15.99 3.24
CA LEU A 264 9.69 15.64 4.42
C LEU A 264 8.18 15.87 4.23
N ILE A 265 7.78 16.73 3.31
CA ILE A 265 6.37 16.99 3.00
C ILE A 265 5.62 15.76 2.50
N TYR A 266 6.32 14.77 1.93
CA TYR A 266 5.69 13.51 1.56
C TYR A 266 5.11 12.77 2.75
N HIS A 267 5.72 12.85 3.93
CA HIS A 267 5.26 12.12 5.10
C HIS A 267 3.83 12.50 5.51
N PRO A 268 3.49 13.77 5.82
CA PRO A 268 2.11 14.15 6.09
C PRO A 268 1.16 13.90 4.90
N MET A 269 1.60 14.11 3.66
CA MET A 269 0.77 13.84 2.49
C MET A 269 0.38 12.37 2.38
N LEU A 270 1.32 11.44 2.57
CA LEU A 270 1.07 10.00 2.48
C LEU A 270 0.19 9.49 3.63
N ILE A 271 0.37 10.02 4.84
CA ILE A 271 -0.50 9.73 5.99
C ILE A 271 -1.93 10.17 5.67
N MET A 272 -2.12 11.40 5.22
CA MET A 272 -3.44 11.93 4.89
C MET A 272 -4.10 11.20 3.70
N LEU A 273 -3.29 10.76 2.73
CA LEU A 273 -3.75 9.94 1.60
C LEU A 273 -4.29 8.59 2.09
N ALA A 274 -3.51 7.88 2.90
CA ALA A 274 -3.87 6.57 3.44
C ALA A 274 -5.13 6.65 4.32
N ALA A 275 -5.19 7.62 5.23
CA ALA A 275 -6.34 7.86 6.10
C ALA A 275 -7.61 8.18 5.30
N GLY A 276 -7.54 9.17 4.40
CA GLY A 276 -8.69 9.65 3.63
C GLY A 276 -9.29 8.57 2.75
N VAL A 277 -8.47 7.87 1.96
CA VAL A 277 -8.95 6.79 1.08
C VAL A 277 -9.54 5.65 1.88
N THR A 278 -8.82 5.15 2.87
CA THR A 278 -9.15 3.89 3.52
C THR A 278 -10.27 4.04 4.55
N LEU A 279 -10.16 5.01 5.47
CA LEU A 279 -11.10 5.13 6.59
C LEU A 279 -12.48 5.60 6.12
N VAL A 280 -12.51 6.55 5.18
CA VAL A 280 -13.77 7.02 4.61
C VAL A 280 -14.43 5.91 3.78
N ALA A 281 -13.67 5.17 2.97
CA ALA A 281 -14.22 4.02 2.24
C ALA A 281 -14.76 2.93 3.17
N ALA A 282 -14.04 2.61 4.25
CA ALA A 282 -14.48 1.65 5.25
C ALA A 282 -15.83 2.03 5.88
N ARG A 283 -15.98 3.28 6.30
CA ARG A 283 -17.22 3.78 6.91
C ARG A 283 -18.38 3.80 5.93
N VAL A 284 -18.14 4.25 4.70
CA VAL A 284 -19.18 4.34 3.65
C VAL A 284 -19.63 2.95 3.20
N TRP A 285 -18.70 2.03 2.99
CA TRP A 285 -19.00 0.68 2.48
C TRP A 285 -19.52 -0.27 3.55
N LEU A 286 -18.81 -0.37 4.67
CA LEU A 286 -19.00 -1.43 5.67
C LEU A 286 -19.88 -0.98 6.85
N GLY A 287 -20.01 0.33 7.08
CA GLY A 287 -20.90 0.90 8.09
C GLY A 287 -20.20 1.34 9.39
N PRO A 288 -20.95 1.49 10.49
CA PRO A 288 -20.46 2.05 11.75
C PRO A 288 -19.31 1.26 12.38
N GLY A 289 -18.33 1.98 12.96
CA GLY A 289 -17.21 1.41 13.71
C GLY A 289 -16.10 0.80 12.82
N ARG A 290 -16.25 0.85 11.48
CA ARG A 290 -15.30 0.17 10.59
C ARG A 290 -14.02 0.96 10.34
N ALA A 291 -14.05 2.27 10.46
CA ALA A 291 -12.84 3.09 10.47
C ALA A 291 -11.98 2.80 11.71
N LEU A 292 -12.58 2.73 12.89
CA LEU A 292 -11.88 2.35 14.13
C LEU A 292 -11.36 0.91 14.08
N GLY A 293 -12.15 -0.03 13.55
CA GLY A 293 -11.71 -1.41 13.35
C GLY A 293 -10.50 -1.52 12.43
N ALA A 294 -10.47 -0.73 11.35
CA ALA A 294 -9.34 -0.67 10.42
C ALA A 294 -8.06 -0.18 11.12
N VAL A 295 -8.16 0.86 11.94
CA VAL A 295 -7.02 1.40 12.70
C VAL A 295 -6.57 0.43 13.79
N ALA A 296 -7.49 -0.23 14.51
CA ALA A 296 -7.14 -1.25 15.48
C ALA A 296 -6.34 -2.40 14.84
N PHE A 297 -6.76 -2.88 13.66
CA PHE A 297 -6.00 -3.86 12.90
C PHE A 297 -4.64 -3.32 12.45
N PHE A 298 -4.59 -2.09 11.95
CA PHE A 298 -3.35 -1.44 11.53
C PHE A 298 -2.33 -1.39 12.66
N ILE A 299 -2.72 -0.87 13.83
CA ILE A 299 -1.84 -0.76 15.01
C ILE A 299 -1.36 -2.15 15.47
N ALA A 300 -2.27 -3.13 15.52
CA ALA A 300 -1.90 -4.49 15.90
C ALA A 300 -0.89 -5.08 14.90
N MET A 301 -1.14 -4.94 13.60
CA MET A 301 -0.26 -5.47 12.56
C MET A 301 1.10 -4.78 12.55
N ARG A 302 1.13 -3.42 12.59
CA ARG A 302 2.38 -2.66 12.59
C ARG A 302 3.17 -2.91 13.88
N GLY A 303 2.48 -3.01 15.04
CA GLY A 303 3.10 -3.36 16.31
C GLY A 303 3.72 -4.76 16.29
N ILE A 304 2.99 -5.78 15.78
CA ILE A 304 3.52 -7.14 15.63
C ILE A 304 4.75 -7.15 14.70
N LEU A 305 4.69 -6.47 13.56
CA LEU A 305 5.81 -6.38 12.63
C LEU A 305 7.02 -5.69 13.27
N ALA A 306 6.81 -4.60 14.00
CA ALA A 306 7.87 -3.89 14.71
C ALA A 306 8.54 -4.79 15.75
N LEU A 307 7.77 -5.51 16.58
CA LEU A 307 8.27 -6.46 17.57
C LEU A 307 9.02 -7.64 16.92
N LEU A 308 8.49 -8.23 15.86
CA LEU A 308 9.15 -9.31 15.16
C LEU A 308 10.48 -8.88 14.55
N VAL A 309 10.51 -7.73 13.86
CA VAL A 309 11.70 -7.23 13.18
C VAL A 309 12.75 -6.75 14.18
N HIS A 310 12.34 -6.00 15.21
CA HIS A 310 13.27 -5.42 16.18
C HIS A 310 13.66 -6.42 17.27
N ASP A 311 12.69 -6.94 18.03
CA ASP A 311 12.98 -7.72 19.23
C ASP A 311 13.37 -9.17 18.90
N SER A 312 12.74 -9.77 17.86
CA SER A 312 13.01 -11.17 17.52
C SER A 312 14.17 -11.32 16.53
N LEU A 313 14.29 -10.43 15.54
CA LEU A 313 15.31 -10.52 14.51
C LEU A 313 16.50 -9.57 14.74
N GLY A 314 16.42 -8.68 15.74
CA GLY A 314 17.50 -7.77 16.14
C GLY A 314 17.84 -6.71 15.10
N GLN A 315 16.86 -6.30 14.27
CA GLN A 315 17.04 -5.28 13.24
C GLN A 315 16.52 -3.91 13.68
N SER A 316 16.82 -2.87 12.90
CA SER A 316 16.33 -1.52 13.17
C SER A 316 14.80 -1.44 13.21
N LEU A 317 14.28 -0.74 14.22
CA LEU A 317 12.86 -0.63 14.53
C LEU A 317 12.11 0.22 13.47
N PRO A 318 11.08 -0.32 12.80
CA PRO A 318 10.18 0.47 11.98
C PRO A 318 9.13 1.18 12.85
N HIS A 319 9.09 2.50 12.81
CA HIS A 319 8.06 3.31 13.44
C HIS A 319 6.80 3.38 12.57
N PHE A 320 5.70 3.99 13.06
CA PHE A 320 4.45 4.11 12.31
C PHE A 320 3.53 5.19 12.88
N PRO A 321 2.67 5.82 12.03
CA PRO A 321 1.62 6.74 12.49
C PRO A 321 0.49 6.00 13.20
N LEU A 322 -0.39 6.73 13.90
CA LEU A 322 -1.48 6.10 14.66
C LEU A 322 -2.81 6.01 13.92
N TYR A 323 -3.18 7.01 13.13
CA TYR A 323 -4.49 7.13 12.47
C TYR A 323 -5.71 7.12 13.40
N ILE A 324 -5.53 7.20 14.72
CA ILE A 324 -6.63 7.11 15.71
C ILE A 324 -7.56 8.32 15.59
N ALA A 325 -6.99 9.53 15.53
CA ALA A 325 -7.76 10.75 15.43
C ALA A 325 -8.57 10.79 14.13
N GLU A 326 -8.01 10.36 13.02
CA GLU A 326 -8.65 10.31 11.72
C GLU A 326 -9.85 9.34 11.72
N ALA A 327 -9.70 8.17 12.35
CA ALA A 327 -10.78 7.21 12.49
C ALA A 327 -11.92 7.76 13.38
N LEU A 328 -11.59 8.40 14.50
CA LEU A 328 -12.55 9.06 15.38
C LEU A 328 -13.31 10.18 14.65
N ILE A 329 -12.61 10.97 13.82
CA ILE A 329 -13.21 12.01 12.98
C ILE A 329 -14.21 11.38 12.01
N VAL A 330 -13.82 10.33 11.27
CA VAL A 330 -14.70 9.68 10.28
C VAL A 330 -15.95 9.09 10.93
N GLU A 331 -15.83 8.45 12.09
CA GLU A 331 -16.98 7.93 12.82
C GLU A 331 -17.83 9.07 13.43
N GLY A 332 -17.18 10.11 13.98
CA GLY A 332 -17.85 11.27 14.55
C GLY A 332 -18.66 12.09 13.53
N VAL A 333 -18.08 12.35 12.36
CA VAL A 333 -18.77 13.06 11.26
C VAL A 333 -20.04 12.32 10.83
N ALA A 334 -20.06 11.01 10.92
CA ALA A 334 -21.23 10.21 10.54
C ALA A 334 -22.46 10.40 11.45
N PHE A 335 -22.32 11.02 12.64
CA PHE A 335 -23.46 11.42 13.48
C PHE A 335 -24.10 12.73 13.00
N VAL A 336 -23.34 13.58 12.32
CA VAL A 336 -23.79 14.91 11.89
C VAL A 336 -24.10 14.96 10.40
N VAL A 337 -23.29 14.30 9.59
CA VAL A 337 -23.40 14.26 8.13
C VAL A 337 -23.86 12.88 7.68
N ALA A 338 -25.00 12.82 7.00
CA ALA A 338 -25.52 11.56 6.49
C ALA A 338 -24.56 10.89 5.49
N VAL A 339 -24.14 9.67 5.76
CA VAL A 339 -23.26 8.86 4.90
C VAL A 339 -23.88 8.62 3.49
N LYS A 340 -25.22 8.70 3.39
CA LYS A 340 -25.95 8.65 2.10
C LYS A 340 -25.69 9.88 1.20
N ARG A 341 -25.02 10.92 1.71
CA ARG A 341 -24.51 12.07 0.95
C ARG A 341 -22.99 11.99 0.82
N PRO A 342 -22.45 11.02 0.06
CA PRO A 342 -21.04 10.65 0.13
C PRO A 342 -20.09 11.77 -0.31
N LEU A 343 -20.52 12.68 -1.20
CA LEU A 343 -19.72 13.86 -1.57
C LEU A 343 -19.51 14.79 -0.36
N LEU A 344 -20.58 15.17 0.30
CA LEU A 344 -20.51 16.04 1.48
C LEU A 344 -19.78 15.34 2.64
N PHE A 345 -20.10 14.07 2.88
CA PHE A 345 -19.44 13.26 3.91
C PHE A 345 -17.93 13.19 3.70
N GLY A 346 -17.49 12.86 2.47
CA GLY A 346 -16.07 12.81 2.12
C GLY A 346 -15.38 14.16 2.27
N ALA A 347 -16.01 15.25 1.81
CA ALA A 347 -15.44 16.60 1.92
C ALA A 347 -15.27 17.04 3.40
N VAL A 348 -16.27 16.82 4.25
CA VAL A 348 -16.20 17.17 5.67
C VAL A 348 -15.19 16.29 6.43
N CYS A 349 -15.19 14.97 6.17
CA CYS A 349 -14.16 14.09 6.74
C CYS A 349 -12.76 14.55 6.32
N GLY A 350 -12.55 14.84 5.03
CA GLY A 350 -11.25 15.29 4.52
C GLY A 350 -10.79 16.60 5.14
N ALA A 351 -11.69 17.57 5.30
CA ALA A 351 -11.35 18.83 5.97
C ALA A 351 -10.92 18.63 7.41
N LEU A 352 -11.62 17.79 8.17
CA LEU A 352 -11.30 17.53 9.58
C LEU A 352 -10.07 16.61 9.74
N ILE A 353 -9.88 15.62 8.85
CA ILE A 353 -8.67 14.80 8.79
C ILE A 353 -7.46 15.70 8.51
N GLY A 354 -7.54 16.59 7.50
CA GLY A 354 -6.46 17.49 7.11
C GLY A 354 -6.21 18.64 8.09
N THR A 355 -6.99 18.78 9.15
CA THR A 355 -6.78 19.78 10.21
C THR A 355 -6.56 19.10 11.56
N VAL A 356 -7.59 18.56 12.18
CA VAL A 356 -7.52 17.92 13.51
C VAL A 356 -6.72 16.63 13.48
N GLY A 357 -6.93 15.76 12.47
CA GLY A 357 -6.16 14.54 12.29
C GLY A 357 -4.68 14.85 12.06
N LEU A 358 -4.39 15.77 11.14
CA LEU A 358 -3.04 16.24 10.87
C LEU A 358 -2.33 16.79 12.12
N ALA A 359 -3.05 17.54 12.97
CA ALA A 359 -2.51 18.05 14.22
C ALA A 359 -2.22 16.93 15.23
N ALA A 360 -3.04 15.87 15.27
CA ALA A 360 -2.80 14.71 16.11
C ALA A 360 -1.54 13.94 15.66
N GLU A 361 -1.39 13.69 14.35
CA GLU A 361 -0.18 13.05 13.82
C GLU A 361 1.05 13.95 13.99
N TRP A 362 0.92 15.29 13.88
CA TRP A 362 1.99 16.21 14.25
C TRP A 362 2.47 15.95 15.69
N GLY A 363 1.56 15.88 16.64
CA GLY A 363 1.90 15.55 18.04
C GLY A 363 2.59 14.19 18.15
N TRP A 364 2.07 13.19 17.45
CA TRP A 364 2.63 11.84 17.46
C TRP A 364 4.05 11.76 16.90
N THR A 365 4.36 12.51 15.84
CA THR A 365 5.73 12.55 15.31
C THR A 365 6.75 13.03 16.34
N HIS A 366 6.37 13.89 17.27
CA HIS A 366 7.26 14.36 18.34
C HIS A 366 7.43 13.38 19.50
N VAL A 367 6.53 12.39 19.62
CA VAL A 367 6.59 11.34 20.66
C VAL A 367 7.33 10.10 20.17
N TRP A 368 7.11 9.71 18.93
CA TRP A 368 7.49 8.38 18.45
C TRP A 368 8.35 8.35 17.19
N MET A 369 8.12 9.26 16.22
CA MET A 369 8.80 9.14 14.93
C MET A 369 10.27 9.60 14.98
N PRO A 370 11.17 8.99 14.17
CA PRO A 370 12.59 9.33 14.16
C PRO A 370 12.88 10.76 13.72
N ILE A 371 12.05 11.27 12.79
CA ILE A 371 12.13 12.65 12.27
C ILE A 371 10.79 13.35 12.53
N PRO A 372 10.65 14.07 13.66
CA PRO A 372 9.45 14.85 13.95
C PRO A 372 9.30 16.02 12.97
N TRP A 373 8.05 16.36 12.63
CA TRP A 373 7.77 17.46 11.73
C TRP A 373 8.11 18.81 12.36
N PRO A 374 9.01 19.59 11.79
CA PRO A 374 9.45 20.86 12.37
C PRO A 374 8.45 21.99 12.08
N ARG A 375 8.51 23.06 12.89
CA ARG A 375 7.66 24.25 12.71
C ARG A 375 7.85 24.94 11.36
N GLU A 376 9.05 24.85 10.81
CA GLU A 376 9.47 25.44 9.53
C GLU A 376 8.66 24.91 8.34
N MET A 377 8.07 23.71 8.44
CA MET A 377 7.21 23.17 7.38
C MET A 377 5.71 23.30 7.69
N LEU A 378 5.29 23.97 8.78
CA LEU A 378 3.90 24.01 9.21
C LEU A 378 2.95 24.52 8.12
N ALA A 379 3.29 25.64 7.48
CA ALA A 379 2.46 26.23 6.42
C ALA A 379 2.31 25.27 5.22
N GLU A 380 3.42 24.68 4.79
CA GLU A 380 3.45 23.69 3.71
C GLU A 380 2.64 22.43 4.07
N THR A 381 2.80 21.94 5.30
CA THR A 381 2.07 20.78 5.82
C THR A 381 0.56 21.02 5.88
N ILE A 382 0.12 22.21 6.32
CA ILE A 382 -1.31 22.55 6.37
C ILE A 382 -1.88 22.59 4.94
N VAL A 383 -1.22 23.26 4.01
CA VAL A 383 -1.71 23.39 2.63
C VAL A 383 -1.79 22.02 1.94
N PHE A 384 -0.67 21.31 1.87
CA PHE A 384 -0.61 20.02 1.16
C PHE A 384 -1.31 18.90 1.92
N GLY A 385 -1.23 18.87 3.25
CA GLY A 385 -1.90 17.87 4.08
C GLY A 385 -3.43 18.00 4.01
N LEU A 386 -3.96 19.23 4.11
CA LEU A 386 -5.40 19.49 3.97
C LEU A 386 -5.91 19.15 2.56
N ALA A 387 -5.21 19.62 1.53
CA ALA A 387 -5.59 19.35 0.14
C ALA A 387 -5.57 17.85 -0.15
N MET A 388 -4.54 17.14 0.32
CA MET A 388 -4.41 15.69 0.18
C MET A 388 -5.52 14.96 0.93
N ALA A 389 -5.81 15.32 2.18
CA ALA A 389 -6.85 14.71 2.98
C ALA A 389 -8.24 14.85 2.34
N VAL A 390 -8.57 16.03 1.80
CA VAL A 390 -9.84 16.27 1.10
C VAL A 390 -9.91 15.44 -0.18
N ALA A 391 -8.88 15.48 -1.02
CA ALA A 391 -8.83 14.72 -2.26
C ALA A 391 -8.94 13.19 -1.99
N ALA A 392 -8.17 12.69 -1.04
CA ALA A 392 -8.18 11.29 -0.63
C ALA A 392 -9.53 10.85 -0.08
N SER A 393 -10.17 11.66 0.77
CA SER A 393 -11.48 11.37 1.34
C SER A 393 -12.59 11.34 0.29
N LEU A 394 -12.51 12.15 -0.75
CA LEU A 394 -13.44 12.12 -1.88
C LEU A 394 -13.26 10.84 -2.73
N ILE A 395 -12.02 10.41 -2.95
CA ILE A 395 -11.72 9.11 -3.59
C ILE A 395 -12.26 7.97 -2.72
N GLY A 396 -12.01 8.00 -1.41
CA GLY A 396 -12.52 7.00 -0.46
C GLY A 396 -14.04 6.94 -0.42
N ALA A 397 -14.72 8.08 -0.41
CA ALA A 397 -16.17 8.17 -0.47
C ALA A 397 -16.73 7.60 -1.78
N TRP A 398 -16.09 7.87 -2.92
CA TRP A 398 -16.46 7.29 -4.20
C TRP A 398 -16.27 5.77 -4.21
N MET A 399 -15.09 5.28 -3.79
CA MET A 399 -14.80 3.85 -3.70
C MET A 399 -15.80 3.13 -2.80
N GLY A 400 -16.01 3.64 -1.58
CA GLY A 400 -16.95 3.08 -0.62
C GLY A 400 -18.40 3.07 -1.14
N SER A 401 -18.84 4.12 -1.85
CA SER A 401 -20.17 4.17 -2.45
C SER A 401 -20.35 3.16 -3.59
N ARG A 402 -19.31 2.89 -4.38
CA ARG A 402 -19.35 1.87 -5.44
C ARG A 402 -19.42 0.46 -4.89
N LEU A 403 -18.62 0.15 -3.87
CA LEU A 403 -18.64 -1.13 -3.18
C LEU A 403 -19.93 -1.35 -2.39
N GLY A 404 -20.52 -0.27 -1.85
CA GLY A 404 -21.81 -0.24 -1.15
C GLY A 404 -23.01 0.13 -2.02
N SER A 405 -22.93 0.04 -3.33
CA SER A 405 -23.88 0.57 -4.32
C SER A 405 -25.33 0.09 -4.19
N GLU A 406 -25.59 -0.99 -3.44
CA GLU A 406 -26.94 -1.43 -3.10
C GLU A 406 -27.64 -0.54 -2.06
N ARG A 407 -26.87 0.24 -1.29
CA ARG A 407 -27.34 1.09 -0.18
C ARG A 407 -27.22 2.57 -0.47
N ILE A 408 -26.32 2.96 -1.39
CA ILE A 408 -25.96 4.35 -1.65
C ILE A 408 -26.20 4.67 -3.11
N PRO A 409 -27.03 5.68 -3.43
CA PRO A 409 -27.32 6.10 -4.81
C PRO A 409 -26.06 6.53 -5.56
N HIS A 410 -26.05 6.32 -6.87
CA HIS A 410 -24.98 6.82 -7.73
C HIS A 410 -25.04 8.35 -7.81
N SER A 411 -23.89 8.97 -7.50
CA SER A 411 -23.72 10.43 -7.58
C SER A 411 -22.76 10.78 -8.72
N ILE A 412 -23.28 11.44 -9.76
CA ILE A 412 -22.45 11.94 -10.87
C ILE A 412 -21.43 12.98 -10.37
N PRO A 413 -21.81 13.96 -9.53
CA PRO A 413 -20.86 14.91 -8.95
C PRO A 413 -19.72 14.22 -8.17
N LEU A 414 -20.01 13.17 -7.40
CA LEU A 414 -18.98 12.43 -6.66
C LEU A 414 -17.97 11.73 -7.59
N ARG A 415 -18.45 11.20 -8.73
CA ARG A 415 -17.56 10.59 -9.73
C ARG A 415 -16.55 11.60 -10.27
N TRP A 416 -17.03 12.79 -10.67
CA TRP A 416 -16.14 13.82 -11.19
C TRP A 416 -15.23 14.40 -10.11
N ALA A 417 -15.74 14.55 -8.88
CA ALA A 417 -14.90 14.92 -7.73
C ALA A 417 -13.80 13.91 -7.50
N ALA A 418 -14.06 12.59 -7.56
CA ALA A 418 -13.05 11.55 -7.42
C ALA A 418 -12.01 11.59 -8.55
N VAL A 419 -12.41 11.83 -9.80
CA VAL A 419 -11.49 11.99 -10.94
C VAL A 419 -10.59 13.22 -10.72
N ALA A 420 -11.18 14.38 -10.42
CA ALA A 420 -10.41 15.60 -10.13
C ALA A 420 -9.46 15.42 -8.94
N SER A 421 -9.93 14.75 -7.89
CA SER A 421 -9.10 14.41 -6.71
C SER A 421 -7.93 13.49 -7.08
N SER A 422 -8.14 12.50 -7.96
CA SER A 422 -7.05 11.62 -8.39
C SER A 422 -5.97 12.38 -9.17
N VAL A 423 -6.39 13.31 -10.03
CA VAL A 423 -5.46 14.21 -10.75
C VAL A 423 -4.73 15.13 -9.77
N ALA A 424 -5.44 15.70 -8.78
CA ALA A 424 -4.84 16.55 -7.76
C ALA A 424 -3.84 15.78 -6.89
N VAL A 425 -4.15 14.55 -6.47
CA VAL A 425 -3.22 13.67 -5.75
C VAL A 425 -1.95 13.43 -6.58
N ALA A 426 -2.09 13.07 -7.86
CA ALA A 426 -0.94 12.85 -8.72
C ALA A 426 -0.08 14.11 -8.87
N ALA A 427 -0.70 15.28 -9.04
CA ALA A 427 0.02 16.56 -9.13
C ALA A 427 0.74 16.91 -7.81
N MET A 428 0.08 16.72 -6.67
CA MET A 428 0.68 16.96 -5.34
C MET A 428 1.85 16.01 -5.05
N LEU A 429 1.76 14.74 -5.46
CA LEU A 429 2.87 13.79 -5.33
C LEU A 429 4.02 14.10 -6.29
N ALA A 430 3.74 14.63 -7.47
CA ALA A 430 4.77 15.00 -8.44
C ALA A 430 5.53 16.29 -8.06
N PHE A 431 4.89 17.24 -7.39
CA PHE A 431 5.45 18.56 -7.10
C PHE A 431 6.75 18.51 -6.27
N PRO A 432 6.83 17.75 -5.14
CA PRO A 432 8.05 17.73 -4.33
C PRO A 432 9.15 16.80 -4.88
N LEU A 433 8.97 16.17 -6.05
CA LEU A 433 10.05 15.43 -6.73
C LEU A 433 11.16 16.36 -7.23
N PHE A 434 10.84 17.62 -7.48
CA PHE A 434 11.82 18.59 -7.93
C PHE A 434 12.68 19.06 -6.75
N THR A 435 13.90 18.53 -6.65
CA THR A 435 14.90 18.91 -5.66
C THR A 435 15.95 19.79 -6.30
N GLN A 436 16.47 20.74 -5.51
CA GLN A 436 17.63 21.53 -5.92
C GLN A 436 18.90 20.77 -5.54
N SER A 437 19.78 20.59 -6.51
CA SER A 437 21.12 20.07 -6.32
C SER A 437 22.12 21.22 -6.47
N GLY A 438 23.03 21.37 -5.50
CA GLY A 438 24.08 22.37 -5.52
C GLY A 438 23.76 23.57 -4.62
N THR A 439 24.57 23.72 -3.60
CA THR A 439 24.60 24.89 -2.72
C THR A 439 26.07 25.20 -2.44
N ASP A 440 26.40 26.46 -2.25
CA ASP A 440 27.75 26.89 -1.79
C ASP A 440 27.94 26.61 -0.27
N LEU A 441 27.24 25.58 0.24
CA LEU A 441 27.29 25.23 1.65
C LEU A 441 28.44 24.27 1.92
N SER A 442 29.26 24.61 2.88
CA SER A 442 30.32 23.75 3.41
C SER A 442 30.28 23.72 4.93
N ALA A 443 31.00 22.80 5.52
CA ALA A 443 31.19 22.80 6.98
C ALA A 443 32.59 22.37 7.37
N ARG A 444 33.08 23.01 8.43
CA ARG A 444 34.21 22.52 9.23
C ARG A 444 33.67 21.55 10.28
N VAL A 445 34.19 20.33 10.29
CA VAL A 445 33.82 19.30 11.25
C VAL A 445 35.00 19.06 12.18
N ALA A 446 34.74 19.11 13.49
CA ALA A 446 35.68 18.71 14.53
C ALA A 446 35.13 17.47 15.25
N LEU A 447 35.94 16.41 15.30
CA LEU A 447 35.57 15.13 15.93
C LEU A 447 36.27 15.02 17.28
N ARG A 448 35.48 14.99 18.36
CA ARG A 448 35.96 14.68 19.69
C ARG A 448 35.74 13.19 19.93
N THR A 449 36.85 12.43 19.87
CA THR A 449 36.81 10.97 20.09
C THR A 449 36.27 10.67 21.49
N VAL A 450 35.28 9.78 21.57
CA VAL A 450 34.73 9.25 22.82
C VAL A 450 35.34 7.91 23.10
N ASP A 451 35.42 7.02 22.10
CA ASP A 451 36.12 5.75 22.15
C ASP A 451 37.16 5.71 21.04
N ALA A 452 38.42 5.49 21.42
CA ALA A 452 39.58 5.42 20.52
C ALA A 452 39.96 4.00 20.11
N GLY A 453 39.24 2.99 20.60
CA GLY A 453 39.50 1.57 20.31
C GLY A 453 39.10 1.18 18.85
N PRO A 454 39.09 -0.13 18.56
CA PRO A 454 38.72 -0.64 17.23
C PRO A 454 37.35 -0.21 16.78
N LYS A 455 36.44 0.04 17.73
CA LYS A 455 35.09 0.58 17.49
C LYS A 455 35.06 2.09 17.76
N ARG A 456 35.88 2.83 17.04
CA ARG A 456 36.02 4.28 17.20
C ARG A 456 34.68 5.00 17.08
N THR A 457 34.33 5.81 18.10
CA THR A 457 33.17 6.70 18.09
C THR A 457 33.59 8.13 18.43
N ALA A 458 32.82 9.11 17.95
CA ALA A 458 33.10 10.51 18.24
C ALA A 458 31.83 11.36 18.31
N ILE A 459 31.89 12.44 19.09
CA ILE A 459 30.95 13.56 18.99
C ILE A 459 31.45 14.48 17.87
N ALA A 460 30.58 14.81 16.93
CA ALA A 460 30.89 15.70 15.83
C ALA A 460 30.34 17.11 16.09
N THR A 461 31.24 18.11 16.10
CA THR A 461 30.89 19.52 16.09
C THR A 461 31.01 20.03 14.65
N VAL A 462 29.92 20.56 14.12
CA VAL A 462 29.76 21.00 12.73
C VAL A 462 29.59 22.51 12.70
N THR A 463 30.54 23.22 12.10
CA THR A 463 30.49 24.67 11.90
C THR A 463 30.19 24.96 10.44
N LEU A 464 29.01 25.52 10.15
CA LEU A 464 28.55 25.78 8.79
C LEU A 464 29.17 27.02 8.20
N SER A 465 29.38 27.03 6.91
CA SER A 465 29.77 28.19 6.07
C SER A 465 28.88 28.22 4.82
N PRO A 466 28.02 29.21 4.69
CA PRO A 466 27.76 30.33 5.60
C PRO A 466 27.06 29.86 6.91
N ARG A 467 27.18 30.63 7.99
CA ARG A 467 26.67 30.29 9.31
C ARG A 467 25.15 30.07 9.37
N ASN A 468 24.42 30.82 8.55
CA ASN A 468 22.96 30.74 8.38
C ASN A 468 22.52 29.56 7.48
N GLY A 469 23.44 28.70 7.08
CA GLY A 469 23.19 27.59 6.15
C GLY A 469 22.05 26.65 6.58
N ALA A 470 21.90 26.41 7.90
CA ALA A 470 20.83 25.58 8.45
C ALA A 470 19.66 26.37 9.07
N ASP A 471 19.60 27.69 8.89
CA ASP A 471 18.44 28.46 9.35
C ASP A 471 17.20 28.03 8.57
N HIS A 472 16.10 27.79 9.31
CA HIS A 472 14.85 27.25 8.77
C HIS A 472 14.97 25.85 8.12
N ALA A 473 15.98 25.07 8.52
CA ALA A 473 16.10 23.68 8.07
C ALA A 473 14.96 22.81 8.61
N LYS A 474 14.41 21.96 7.75
CA LYS A 474 13.40 20.96 8.15
C LYS A 474 14.03 19.86 9.00
N TRP A 475 15.27 19.47 8.70
CA TRP A 475 16.12 18.68 9.59
C TRP A 475 17.60 18.99 9.42
N LEU A 476 18.36 18.78 10.49
CA LEU A 476 19.81 18.68 10.48
C LEU A 476 20.17 17.50 11.39
N THR A 477 20.56 16.37 10.79
CA THR A 477 20.78 15.10 11.49
C THR A 477 22.16 14.52 11.18
N ALA A 478 22.72 13.77 12.12
CA ALA A 478 23.75 12.80 11.83
C ALA A 478 23.06 11.45 11.59
N THR A 479 23.31 10.85 10.44
CA THR A 479 22.82 9.51 10.09
C THR A 479 24.00 8.57 9.95
N ALA A 480 23.93 7.45 10.67
CA ALA A 480 24.90 6.37 10.53
C ALA A 480 24.15 5.05 10.32
N TRP A 481 24.55 4.28 9.29
CA TRP A 481 23.85 3.07 8.85
C TRP A 481 24.79 2.02 8.28
N GLN A 482 24.29 0.80 8.05
CA GLN A 482 24.99 -0.34 7.42
C GLN A 482 26.21 -0.88 8.20
N GLY A 483 26.33 -0.55 9.47
CA GLY A 483 27.35 -1.12 10.36
C GLY A 483 26.77 -2.08 11.40
N GLY A 484 25.62 -2.69 11.11
CA GLY A 484 24.86 -3.55 12.02
C GLY A 484 23.74 -2.83 12.76
N GLY A 485 23.27 -1.68 12.22
CA GLY A 485 22.17 -0.90 12.78
C GLY A 485 22.02 0.47 12.15
N LEU A 486 21.10 1.26 12.71
CA LEU A 486 20.80 2.63 12.29
C LEU A 486 20.90 3.61 13.47
N ILE A 487 21.55 4.73 13.24
CA ILE A 487 21.57 5.87 14.16
C ILE A 487 21.08 7.10 13.42
N THR A 488 19.99 7.68 13.87
CA THR A 488 19.51 9.01 13.44
C THR A 488 19.55 9.93 14.64
N ASP A 489 20.41 10.95 14.63
CA ASP A 489 20.63 11.88 15.72
C ASP A 489 20.42 13.33 15.25
N ARG A 490 19.48 14.06 15.88
CA ARG A 490 19.28 15.50 15.59
C ARG A 490 20.41 16.28 16.26
N LEU A 491 21.11 17.09 15.45
CA LEU A 491 22.13 17.96 15.97
C LEU A 491 21.55 19.06 16.86
N ARG A 492 22.18 19.27 18.00
CA ARG A 492 21.87 20.38 18.91
C ARG A 492 22.62 21.62 18.47
N ARG A 493 21.92 22.76 18.34
CA ARG A 493 22.53 24.06 18.10
C ARG A 493 23.31 24.49 19.34
N VAL A 494 24.59 24.75 19.20
CA VAL A 494 25.49 25.22 20.27
C VAL A 494 25.60 26.77 20.22
N SER A 495 25.80 27.30 19.03
CA SER A 495 25.83 28.73 18.75
C SER A 495 25.37 28.98 17.30
N GLU A 496 25.41 30.23 16.85
CA GLU A 496 25.07 30.56 15.46
C GLU A 496 25.98 29.83 14.47
N GLY A 497 25.36 29.00 13.61
CA GLY A 497 26.07 28.18 12.61
C GLY A 497 26.88 27.03 13.17
N VAL A 498 26.83 26.77 14.49
CA VAL A 498 27.56 25.67 15.13
C VAL A 498 26.59 24.67 15.74
N TYR A 499 26.73 23.43 15.34
CA TYR A 499 25.87 22.33 15.76
C TYR A 499 26.71 21.15 16.27
N GLU A 500 26.15 20.34 17.16
CA GLU A 500 26.83 19.20 17.74
C GLU A 500 25.90 17.98 17.79
N THR A 501 26.44 16.78 17.54
CA THR A 501 25.70 15.53 17.74
C THR A 501 25.40 15.33 19.21
N THR A 502 24.22 14.81 19.54
CA THR A 502 23.80 14.61 20.94
C THR A 502 24.33 13.31 21.51
N ARG A 503 24.72 12.38 20.63
CA ARG A 503 25.34 11.09 20.97
C ARG A 503 26.53 10.79 20.06
N PRO A 504 27.45 9.89 20.48
CA PRO A 504 28.57 9.51 19.65
C PRO A 504 28.11 8.82 18.36
N VAL A 505 28.76 9.16 17.24
CA VAL A 505 28.56 8.49 15.95
C VAL A 505 29.69 7.52 15.65
N PRO A 506 29.44 6.36 15.03
CA PRO A 506 30.46 5.35 14.72
C PRO A 506 31.31 5.77 13.50
N LEU A 507 32.60 5.50 13.59
CA LEU A 507 33.62 5.83 12.59
C LEU A 507 34.52 4.63 12.31
N TYR A 508 33.94 3.44 12.18
CA TYR A 508 34.69 2.18 12.04
C TYR A 508 33.90 1.13 11.22
N GLY A 509 34.62 0.12 10.73
CA GLY A 509 34.01 -1.03 10.05
C GLY A 509 33.19 -0.63 8.85
N ASP A 510 32.02 -1.25 8.70
CA ASP A 510 31.10 -1.03 7.57
C ASP A 510 30.15 0.17 7.77
N TRP A 511 30.22 0.84 8.92
CA TRP A 511 29.40 2.03 9.16
C TRP A 511 29.64 3.10 8.10
N LYS A 512 28.56 3.68 7.61
CA LYS A 512 28.57 4.90 6.82
C LYS A 512 27.95 6.01 7.66
N THR A 513 28.66 7.10 7.86
CA THR A 513 28.24 8.21 8.73
C THR A 513 28.31 9.53 7.96
N MET A 514 27.20 10.27 7.96
CA MET A 514 27.11 11.61 7.33
C MET A 514 26.25 12.57 8.14
N ILE A 515 26.44 13.86 7.92
CA ILE A 515 25.48 14.91 8.31
C ILE A 515 24.50 15.11 7.17
N ARG A 516 23.22 15.12 7.46
CA ARG A 516 22.14 15.41 6.47
C ARG A 516 21.44 16.70 6.83
N LEU A 517 21.16 17.51 5.81
CA LEU A 517 20.44 18.77 5.93
C LEU A 517 19.30 18.80 4.92
N HIS A 518 18.08 19.09 5.38
CA HIS A 518 16.96 19.40 4.50
C HIS A 518 16.53 20.86 4.71
N LYS A 519 16.70 21.69 3.71
CA LYS A 519 16.32 23.10 3.72
C LYS A 519 15.61 23.47 2.41
N GLY A 520 14.41 24.06 2.53
CA GLY A 520 13.57 24.30 1.34
C GLY A 520 13.25 22.99 0.64
N ASN A 521 13.62 22.87 -0.63
CA ASN A 521 13.54 21.66 -1.44
C ASN A 521 14.90 20.95 -1.66
N ALA A 522 15.97 21.43 -1.03
CA ALA A 522 17.29 20.81 -1.10
C ALA A 522 17.47 19.78 0.04
N ILE A 523 17.94 18.58 -0.31
CA ILE A 523 18.34 17.53 0.63
C ILE A 523 19.82 17.26 0.40
N LEU A 524 20.63 17.60 1.39
CA LEU A 524 22.07 17.65 1.29
C LEU A 524 22.73 16.71 2.28
N GLY A 525 23.89 16.18 1.91
CA GLY A 525 24.73 15.34 2.73
C GLY A 525 26.16 15.83 2.81
N LEU A 526 26.78 15.69 3.97
CA LEU A 526 28.22 15.88 4.20
C LEU A 526 28.77 14.58 4.79
N PRO A 527 29.65 13.84 4.07
CA PRO A 527 30.19 12.58 4.57
C PRO A 527 31.14 12.82 5.72
N ILE A 528 31.03 12.03 6.80
CA ILE A 528 32.00 12.00 7.89
C ILE A 528 32.93 10.80 7.71
N TYR A 529 32.34 9.61 7.57
CA TYR A 529 33.08 8.36 7.42
C TYR A 529 32.32 7.40 6.49
N ALA A 530 33.06 6.73 5.63
CA ALA A 530 32.57 5.57 4.89
C ALA A 530 33.74 4.63 4.57
N PRO A 531 33.58 3.31 4.63
CA PRO A 531 34.60 2.36 4.19
C PRO A 531 34.83 2.45 2.68
N ALA A 532 35.99 2.02 2.23
CA ALA A 532 36.22 1.75 0.82
C ALA A 532 35.32 0.60 0.37
N ASP A 533 34.81 0.66 -0.85
CA ASP A 533 33.95 -0.36 -1.42
C ASP A 533 34.56 -0.92 -2.70
N PRO A 534 35.28 -2.07 -2.63
CA PRO A 534 35.96 -2.62 -3.79
C PRO A 534 34.99 -3.15 -4.86
N ALA A 535 33.74 -3.45 -4.49
CA ALA A 535 32.74 -3.95 -5.45
C ALA A 535 32.24 -2.85 -6.41
N ILE A 536 32.33 -1.58 -6.02
CA ILE A 536 31.94 -0.41 -6.83
C ILE A 536 33.10 0.54 -7.09
N PRO A 537 34.35 0.12 -7.02
CA PRO A 537 35.66 0.78 -6.91
C PRO A 537 35.61 2.22 -6.35
N LEU A 538 34.92 2.41 -5.24
CA LEU A 538 34.88 3.71 -4.55
C LEU A 538 35.86 3.76 -3.38
N PRO A 539 36.63 4.87 -3.27
CA PRO A 539 37.51 5.06 -2.14
C PRO A 539 36.74 5.28 -0.84
N GLY A 540 37.34 4.91 0.27
CA GLY A 540 36.81 5.23 1.58
C GLY A 540 36.87 6.73 1.88
N VAL A 541 36.00 7.17 2.80
CA VAL A 541 36.01 8.53 3.34
C VAL A 541 36.62 8.48 4.75
N ALA A 542 37.85 8.97 4.88
CA ALA A 542 38.54 9.03 6.17
C ALA A 542 37.89 10.10 7.09
N ALA A 543 37.93 9.84 8.41
CA ALA A 543 37.43 10.77 9.43
C ALA A 543 38.60 11.30 10.30
N PRO A 544 39.41 12.26 9.80
CA PRO A 544 40.45 12.89 10.62
C PRO A 544 39.82 13.74 11.73
N PRO A 545 40.58 14.12 12.78
CA PRO A 545 40.04 14.88 13.91
C PRO A 545 39.41 16.23 13.54
N ARG A 546 39.86 16.84 12.42
CA ARG A 546 39.32 18.07 11.86
C ARG A 546 39.42 18.04 10.34
N PHE A 547 38.37 18.50 9.67
CA PHE A 547 38.34 18.62 8.21
C PHE A 547 37.28 19.62 7.76
N ASP A 548 37.45 20.15 6.56
CA ASP A 548 36.47 20.99 5.86
C ASP A 548 35.93 20.21 4.65
N ARG A 549 34.59 20.18 4.47
CA ARG A 549 33.93 19.50 3.35
C ARG A 549 32.72 20.27 2.85
N PRO A 550 32.44 20.25 1.55
CA PRO A 550 31.19 20.78 1.01
C PRO A 550 30.03 19.83 1.29
N PHE A 551 28.83 20.38 1.33
CA PHE A 551 27.60 19.61 1.20
C PHE A 551 27.30 19.38 -0.28
N PHE A 552 26.76 18.23 -0.60
CA PHE A 552 26.25 17.87 -1.93
C PHE A 552 24.95 17.08 -1.78
N SER A 553 24.34 16.64 -2.88
CA SER A 553 23.11 15.83 -2.79
C SER A 553 23.34 14.61 -1.91
N ASP A 554 22.49 14.38 -0.91
CA ASP A 554 22.62 13.20 -0.04
C ASP A 554 22.41 11.88 -0.79
N HIS A 555 21.70 11.90 -1.92
CA HIS A 555 21.57 10.76 -2.83
C HIS A 555 22.92 10.21 -3.30
N GLU A 556 23.91 11.08 -3.52
CA GLU A 556 25.26 10.65 -3.93
C GLU A 556 25.94 9.78 -2.86
N LEU A 557 25.57 9.96 -1.59
CA LEU A 557 26.09 9.16 -0.47
C LEU A 557 25.21 7.96 -0.17
N LEU A 558 23.89 8.11 -0.23
CA LEU A 558 22.93 7.05 0.05
C LEU A 558 22.90 6.04 -1.09
N GLN A 559 22.98 6.52 -2.34
CA GLN A 559 22.96 5.72 -3.55
C GLN A 559 24.33 5.70 -4.25
N ARG A 560 25.39 5.38 -3.51
CA ARG A 560 26.78 5.33 -4.03
C ARG A 560 26.95 4.39 -5.24
N GLU A 561 26.02 3.49 -5.44
CA GLU A 561 26.00 2.49 -6.50
C GLU A 561 25.26 2.97 -7.77
N ALA A 562 24.60 4.13 -7.68
CA ALA A 562 23.84 4.69 -8.79
C ALA A 562 24.71 4.89 -10.04
N ARG A 563 24.18 4.46 -11.19
CA ARG A 563 24.82 4.54 -12.50
C ARG A 563 24.01 5.39 -13.45
N THR A 564 24.69 6.26 -14.17
CA THR A 564 24.05 7.01 -15.26
C THR A 564 24.01 6.15 -16.52
N GLN A 565 22.86 6.10 -17.16
CA GLN A 565 22.65 5.44 -18.45
C GLN A 565 22.36 6.48 -19.53
N ALA A 566 22.45 6.07 -20.80
CA ALA A 566 22.01 6.91 -21.90
C ALA A 566 20.55 7.34 -21.71
N ALA A 567 20.24 8.60 -22.02
CA ALA A 567 18.93 9.18 -21.75
C ALA A 567 17.76 8.37 -22.29
N TRP A 568 17.90 7.76 -23.48
CA TRP A 568 16.85 6.95 -24.08
C TRP A 568 16.57 5.65 -23.29
N ILE A 569 17.59 5.03 -22.65
CA ILE A 569 17.42 3.88 -21.76
C ILE A 569 16.67 4.31 -20.52
N THR A 570 17.10 5.41 -19.91
CA THR A 570 16.48 5.96 -18.69
C THR A 570 15.02 6.29 -18.92
N TRP A 571 14.71 7.08 -19.95
CA TRP A 571 13.33 7.43 -20.28
C TRP A 571 12.49 6.21 -20.68
N GLY A 572 13.07 5.27 -21.43
CA GLY A 572 12.40 4.03 -21.81
C GLY A 572 12.01 3.18 -20.61
N ALA A 573 12.90 3.04 -19.61
CA ALA A 573 12.66 2.29 -18.39
C ALA A 573 11.54 2.95 -17.53
N TYR A 574 11.64 4.25 -17.26
CA TYR A 574 10.59 4.98 -16.52
C TYR A 574 9.25 4.96 -17.23
N LEU A 575 9.21 5.13 -18.56
CA LEU A 575 7.98 5.07 -19.34
C LEU A 575 7.33 3.67 -19.25
N THR A 576 8.13 2.61 -19.31
CA THR A 576 7.63 1.24 -19.19
C THR A 576 6.93 1.02 -17.85
N VAL A 577 7.58 1.38 -16.74
CA VAL A 577 6.98 1.24 -15.40
C VAL A 577 5.74 2.14 -15.26
N LEU A 578 5.78 3.37 -15.78
CA LEU A 578 4.63 4.28 -15.77
C LEU A 578 3.43 3.69 -16.52
N VAL A 579 3.63 3.16 -17.73
CA VAL A 579 2.56 2.56 -18.54
C VAL A 579 1.96 1.35 -17.82
N CYS A 580 2.80 0.47 -17.25
CA CYS A 580 2.34 -0.67 -16.47
C CYS A 580 1.52 -0.23 -15.24
N THR A 581 1.99 0.78 -14.51
CA THR A 581 1.29 1.32 -13.33
C THR A 581 -0.04 1.96 -13.71
N LEU A 582 -0.07 2.78 -14.76
CA LEU A 582 -1.32 3.37 -15.26
C LEU A 582 -2.30 2.28 -15.74
N GLY A 583 -1.80 1.21 -16.37
CA GLY A 583 -2.61 0.04 -16.73
C GLY A 583 -3.27 -0.62 -15.53
N LEU A 584 -2.51 -0.85 -14.45
CA LEU A 584 -3.05 -1.39 -13.20
C LEU A 584 -4.10 -0.46 -12.59
N LEU A 585 -3.80 0.83 -12.45
CA LEU A 585 -4.74 1.81 -11.90
C LEU A 585 -6.03 1.92 -12.73
N ALA A 586 -5.91 1.91 -14.06
CA ALA A 586 -7.06 1.91 -14.96
C ALA A 586 -7.90 0.64 -14.80
N MET A 587 -7.27 -0.53 -14.68
CA MET A 587 -7.93 -1.80 -14.42
C MET A 587 -8.72 -1.76 -13.10
N LEU A 588 -8.12 -1.27 -12.02
CA LEU A 588 -8.77 -1.16 -10.71
C LEU A 588 -9.92 -0.16 -10.72
N ALA A 589 -9.73 1.02 -11.31
CA ALA A 589 -10.77 2.02 -11.45
C ALA A 589 -11.96 1.51 -12.28
N TRP A 590 -11.67 0.78 -13.38
CA TRP A 590 -12.69 0.11 -14.18
C TRP A 590 -13.43 -0.96 -13.38
N GLY A 591 -12.73 -1.80 -12.60
CA GLY A 591 -13.34 -2.82 -11.74
C GLY A 591 -14.28 -2.23 -10.70
N ILE A 592 -13.85 -1.19 -9.98
CA ILE A 592 -14.67 -0.46 -9.01
C ILE A 592 -15.87 0.20 -9.69
N HIS A 593 -15.68 0.79 -10.88
CA HIS A 593 -16.78 1.37 -11.65
C HIS A 593 -17.81 0.30 -12.07
N ARG A 594 -17.33 -0.81 -12.64
CA ARG A 594 -18.17 -1.91 -13.12
C ARG A 594 -19.01 -2.53 -12.00
N ILE A 595 -18.44 -2.76 -10.82
CA ILE A 595 -19.18 -3.28 -9.67
C ILE A 595 -20.32 -2.33 -9.28
N GLY A 596 -20.11 -1.02 -9.39
CA GLY A 596 -21.13 -0.03 -9.11
C GLY A 596 -22.28 -0.02 -10.13
N VAL A 597 -21.98 -0.03 -11.44
CA VAL A 597 -23.00 0.08 -12.50
C VAL A 597 -23.79 -1.20 -12.73
N THR A 598 -23.31 -2.34 -12.26
CA THR A 598 -24.03 -3.62 -12.31
C THR A 598 -24.91 -3.85 -11.09
N ALA A 599 -24.94 -2.92 -10.13
CA ALA A 599 -25.85 -2.99 -9.00
C ALA A 599 -27.31 -2.96 -9.49
N GLY A 600 -28.11 -3.88 -8.97
CA GLY A 600 -29.54 -3.99 -9.36
C GLY A 600 -29.81 -4.76 -10.66
N ARG A 601 -28.79 -5.16 -11.42
CA ARG A 601 -29.03 -6.05 -12.58
C ARG A 601 -29.34 -7.45 -12.08
N ARG A 602 -30.50 -7.99 -12.48
CA ARG A 602 -30.86 -9.39 -12.23
C ARG A 602 -30.06 -10.30 -13.17
N ARG A 603 -29.82 -11.56 -12.75
CA ARG A 603 -29.29 -12.59 -13.66
C ARG A 603 -30.27 -12.82 -14.80
N LEU A 604 -29.78 -12.87 -16.03
CA LEU A 604 -30.57 -13.44 -17.11
C LEU A 604 -30.78 -14.94 -16.81
N PRO A 605 -31.98 -15.47 -16.97
CA PRO A 605 -32.23 -16.91 -16.84
C PRO A 605 -31.28 -17.67 -17.77
N HIS A 606 -30.76 -18.80 -17.30
CA HIS A 606 -29.95 -19.68 -18.16
C HIS A 606 -30.85 -20.18 -19.30
N PRO A 607 -30.41 -20.18 -20.57
CA PRO A 607 -31.22 -20.68 -21.69
C PRO A 607 -31.64 -22.16 -21.59
N GLY A 608 -31.31 -22.88 -20.54
CA GLY A 608 -31.65 -24.28 -20.33
C GLY A 608 -32.30 -24.65 -18.99
N VAL A 609 -32.48 -23.69 -18.09
CA VAL A 609 -33.19 -23.90 -16.83
C VAL A 609 -34.45 -23.04 -16.89
N ALA A 610 -35.56 -23.62 -17.25
CA ALA A 610 -36.86 -23.02 -16.99
C ALA A 610 -36.94 -22.78 -15.49
N GLY A 611 -36.87 -21.54 -15.05
CA GLY A 611 -37.15 -21.19 -13.66
C GLY A 611 -38.53 -21.71 -13.26
N PRO A 612 -38.79 -21.99 -11.99
CA PRO A 612 -40.13 -22.29 -11.57
C PRO A 612 -41.03 -21.18 -12.12
N PRO A 613 -42.19 -21.55 -12.67
CA PRO A 613 -43.15 -20.54 -13.17
C PRO A 613 -43.37 -19.53 -12.05
N PRO A 614 -43.53 -18.23 -12.41
CA PRO A 614 -43.86 -17.22 -11.42
C PRO A 614 -45.08 -17.73 -10.63
N PRO A 615 -45.13 -17.48 -9.32
CA PRO A 615 -46.35 -17.81 -8.55
C PRO A 615 -47.51 -17.27 -9.35
N ARG A 616 -48.47 -18.14 -9.65
CA ARG A 616 -49.74 -17.66 -10.25
C ARG A 616 -50.23 -16.54 -9.33
N GLU A 617 -50.49 -15.37 -9.88
CA GLU A 617 -51.26 -14.40 -9.13
C GLU A 617 -52.51 -15.14 -8.66
N PRO A 618 -52.86 -15.03 -7.37
CA PRO A 618 -54.09 -15.64 -6.90
C PRO A 618 -55.21 -15.16 -7.85
N GLU A 619 -55.92 -16.10 -8.42
CA GLU A 619 -57.13 -15.73 -9.18
C GLU A 619 -57.94 -14.81 -8.28
N PRO A 620 -58.42 -13.67 -8.80
CA PRO A 620 -59.26 -12.80 -8.00
C PRO A 620 -60.39 -13.64 -7.45
N GLU A 621 -60.53 -13.67 -6.13
CA GLU A 621 -61.69 -14.30 -5.50
C GLU A 621 -62.95 -13.75 -6.18
N PRO A 622 -63.91 -14.60 -6.56
CA PRO A 622 -65.16 -14.13 -7.14
C PRO A 622 -65.78 -13.13 -6.13
N ASP A 623 -66.12 -11.96 -6.61
CA ASP A 623 -66.81 -10.95 -5.81
C ASP A 623 -67.92 -11.62 -4.99
N PRO A 624 -67.94 -11.45 -3.68
CA PRO A 624 -69.02 -11.99 -2.86
C PRO A 624 -70.32 -11.33 -3.37
N GLU A 625 -71.25 -12.13 -3.89
CA GLU A 625 -72.60 -11.67 -4.20
C GLU A 625 -73.13 -10.91 -2.98
N PHE A 626 -73.42 -9.65 -3.17
CA PHE A 626 -74.00 -8.80 -2.13
C PHE A 626 -75.36 -9.40 -1.74
N ASP A 627 -75.39 -10.08 -0.60
CA ASP A 627 -76.66 -10.51 0.03
C ASP A 627 -77.41 -9.29 0.57
N THR A 628 -78.41 -8.85 -0.17
CA THR A 628 -79.27 -7.71 0.18
C THR A 628 -80.27 -8.01 1.31
N SER A 629 -80.12 -9.11 2.03
CA SER A 629 -81.11 -9.56 3.05
C SER A 629 -80.70 -9.25 4.50
N LEU A 630 -79.63 -8.52 4.77
CA LEU A 630 -79.24 -8.16 6.14
C LEU A 630 -79.81 -6.81 6.60
N PRO A 631 -80.37 -6.72 7.83
CA PRO A 631 -80.91 -5.47 8.36
C PRO A 631 -79.82 -4.47 8.73
N GLU A 632 -80.10 -3.16 8.57
CA GLU A 632 -79.21 -2.07 8.89
C GLU A 632 -78.64 -2.14 10.32
N PRO A 633 -77.31 -1.91 10.51
CA PRO A 633 -76.72 -1.88 11.83
C PRO A 633 -77.11 -0.63 12.61
N VAL A 634 -77.73 -0.82 13.79
CA VAL A 634 -77.98 0.23 14.78
C VAL A 634 -76.66 0.64 15.47
N TRP A 635 -76.23 1.85 15.27
CA TRP A 635 -75.06 2.41 15.97
C TRP A 635 -75.42 2.88 17.38
N PRO A 636 -74.71 2.51 18.44
CA PRO A 636 -74.85 3.13 19.77
C PRO A 636 -74.13 4.48 19.81
N ALA A 637 -74.87 5.52 20.13
CA ALA A 637 -74.34 6.84 20.46
C ALA A 637 -73.67 6.77 21.84
N HIS A 638 -72.32 6.83 21.85
CA HIS A 638 -71.50 7.38 22.96
C HIS A 638 -69.99 7.20 22.67
N PHE A 639 -69.37 8.31 22.27
CA PHE A 639 -67.93 8.47 22.38
C PHE A 639 -67.62 9.28 23.65
N PRO A 640 -66.72 8.83 24.54
CA PRO A 640 -66.14 9.73 25.54
C PRO A 640 -64.94 10.45 24.93
N THR A 641 -64.97 11.77 25.00
CA THR A 641 -63.85 12.67 24.78
C THR A 641 -62.80 12.48 25.87
N TYR A 642 -61.57 12.20 25.47
CA TYR A 642 -60.42 12.39 26.35
C TYR A 642 -59.64 13.66 25.93
N ALA A 643 -59.73 14.66 26.80
CA ALA A 643 -58.87 15.84 26.79
C ALA A 643 -57.65 15.62 27.73
N GLY A 644 -56.48 15.96 27.26
CA GLY A 644 -55.41 16.57 28.07
C GLY A 644 -54.52 15.66 28.94
N ARG A 645 -53.32 15.47 28.56
CA ARG A 645 -52.04 16.08 29.07
C ARG A 645 -50.86 15.53 28.30
#